data_3baebbb84fa79b4d513644bb326fe4b9
#
_entry.id   3baebbb84fa79b4d513644bb326fe4b9
#
_cell.length_a   1.000
_cell.length_b   1.000
_cell.length_c   1.000
_cell.angle_alpha   90.00
_cell.angle_beta   90.00
_cell.angle_gamma   90.00
#
_symmetry.space_group_name_H-M   'P 1'
#
loop_
_entity.id
_entity.type
_entity.pdbx_description
1 polymer ?
#
loop_
_entity_poly.entity_id
_entity_poly.type
_entity_poly.pdbx_seq_one_letter_code
_entity_poly.pdbx_strand_id
1 'polypeptide(L)'
;NEGGELGYSLSHAFGAVLDNPDLIAACVVGDGEAETGPLAASWHLNKIINPLTDGIVLPILHLNGYKIANPTIYSRIPEDELIKYFEGCGWNPYVVEASSTAKIHELMARTLDRCIEEIKIIKSKTRLNKRATFPMIILKTPKGWGGPKFINNLQVEGTFRSHQVPVVVNKEHPENLEILEAWLRSYKPEELFDKNGTLKKELKELAPKGNHRMGMNPHANGGLLLEELNIPDFRGYGVEVKNPGETISQDMMELGYFIRDIIRLNENKKNFRIFGPDEALSNRLNHVFEATNRQWNGIRYDNDEFISPYGRVIDSVLSEHLCEGMLEGYLLTGRHGFIHSYEAFIRIVDSMASQHAKWLKVTKDLPWRRDISSLNFILSSYVWQQDHNGFTHQDPGFLNHIVTKKADTVRIYLPPDTNTLISCFDHCIRSKNYINVIVASKHPRPQWLNMSDAIKHCTKGLGRWDFASNDEGCEPDLVMACAGETPTIEALAATKILRENFSDLKIRFINVVDLMKLQSHENHPHGLEDAEYDNLFTKDKPIIFAFHGYPNLIHELTYKRHNQNMHVHGYLEEGTITTTFDMKVQNKLDRYNLVIDALKYLDKLGDKSSALNEWCKNKLIEHKEYIKEYGEDMPEIKNWKW
;
A
#
# COMPACT_ATOMS: atom_id res chain seq x y z
N ASN A 1 11.15 6.19 -10.57
CA ASN A 1 11.20 5.59 -9.25
C ASN A 1 12.54 5.89 -8.61
N GLU A 2 12.51 6.29 -7.34
CA GLU A 2 13.66 6.84 -6.60
C GLU A 2 14.30 5.80 -5.67
N GLY A 3 13.90 4.55 -5.73
CA GLY A 3 14.23 3.59 -4.69
C GLY A 3 15.69 3.13 -4.71
N GLY A 4 16.27 2.95 -3.54
CA GLY A 4 17.46 2.14 -3.36
C GLY A 4 17.15 0.65 -3.49
N GLU A 5 15.92 0.23 -3.27
CA GLU A 5 15.44 -1.11 -3.52
C GLU A 5 15.03 -1.28 -4.98
N LEU A 6 15.42 -2.38 -5.60
CA LEU A 6 15.24 -2.66 -7.02
C LEU A 6 14.04 -3.61 -7.25
N GLY A 7 13.48 -3.56 -8.46
CA GLY A 7 12.50 -4.55 -8.91
C GLY A 7 11.13 -3.98 -9.29
N TYR A 8 10.90 -2.69 -9.16
CA TYR A 8 9.58 -2.09 -9.35
C TYR A 8 9.42 -1.28 -10.64
N SER A 9 10.51 -1.01 -11.37
CA SER A 9 10.51 -0.13 -12.55
C SER A 9 9.52 -0.59 -13.62
N LEU A 10 9.48 -1.91 -13.90
CA LEU A 10 8.64 -2.45 -14.95
C LEU A 10 7.15 -2.46 -14.56
N SER A 11 6.79 -2.79 -13.33
CA SER A 11 5.40 -2.71 -12.86
C SER A 11 4.88 -1.27 -12.85
N HIS A 12 5.69 -0.28 -12.44
CA HIS A 12 5.35 1.14 -12.56
C HIS A 12 5.12 1.55 -14.01
N ALA A 13 5.98 1.12 -14.94
CA ALA A 13 5.79 1.41 -16.36
C ALA A 13 4.47 0.82 -16.90
N PHE A 14 4.10 -0.39 -16.47
CA PHE A 14 2.81 -0.98 -16.82
C PHE A 14 1.65 -0.19 -16.25
N GLY A 15 1.74 0.24 -14.99
CA GLY A 15 0.73 1.13 -14.39
C GLY A 15 0.56 2.45 -15.13
N ALA A 16 1.68 3.07 -15.52
CA ALA A 16 1.68 4.34 -16.25
C ALA A 16 0.97 4.27 -17.62
N VAL A 17 0.99 3.12 -18.30
CA VAL A 17 0.36 2.98 -19.62
C VAL A 17 -1.11 2.55 -19.55
N LEU A 18 -1.63 2.13 -18.41
CA LEU A 18 -3.05 1.81 -18.26
C LEU A 18 -3.92 3.04 -18.57
N ASP A 19 -4.93 2.87 -19.41
CA ASP A 19 -5.85 3.92 -19.87
C ASP A 19 -5.16 5.12 -20.58
N ASN A 20 -3.93 4.94 -21.06
CA ASN A 20 -3.17 5.92 -21.82
C ASN A 20 -2.82 5.34 -23.21
N PRO A 21 -3.78 5.17 -24.13
CA PRO A 21 -3.59 4.41 -25.37
C PRO A 21 -2.49 4.97 -26.29
N ASP A 22 -2.18 6.25 -26.21
CA ASP A 22 -1.16 6.89 -27.04
C ASP A 22 0.23 6.90 -26.40
N LEU A 23 0.37 6.41 -25.15
CA LEU A 23 1.62 6.42 -24.42
C LEU A 23 2.48 5.20 -24.76
N ILE A 24 3.76 5.44 -25.02
CA ILE A 24 4.82 4.42 -25.03
C ILE A 24 5.74 4.73 -23.87
N ALA A 25 5.78 3.84 -22.89
CA ALA A 25 6.68 3.95 -21.75
C ALA A 25 7.95 3.11 -22.02
N ALA A 26 9.07 3.77 -22.30
CA ALA A 26 10.37 3.10 -22.36
C ALA A 26 10.87 2.85 -20.92
N CYS A 27 11.08 1.59 -20.58
CA CYS A 27 11.54 1.17 -19.26
C CYS A 27 12.93 0.56 -19.34
N VAL A 28 13.95 1.28 -18.88
CA VAL A 28 15.30 0.75 -18.80
C VAL A 28 15.46 -0.07 -17.55
N VAL A 29 15.73 -1.36 -17.72
CA VAL A 29 15.88 -2.34 -16.64
C VAL A 29 17.33 -2.79 -16.58
N GLY A 30 18.00 -2.63 -15.44
CA GLY A 30 19.33 -3.20 -15.23
C GLY A 30 19.27 -4.72 -15.12
N ASP A 31 20.30 -5.40 -15.62
CA ASP A 31 20.38 -6.86 -15.57
C ASP A 31 20.44 -7.42 -14.13
N GLY A 32 20.96 -6.66 -13.18
CA GLY A 32 20.89 -6.98 -11.77
C GLY A 32 19.48 -6.79 -11.17
N GLU A 33 18.76 -5.75 -11.58
CA GLU A 33 17.37 -5.54 -11.19
C GLU A 33 16.46 -6.64 -11.75
N ALA A 34 16.75 -7.10 -12.98
CA ALA A 34 15.99 -8.16 -13.64
C ALA A 34 15.97 -9.50 -12.86
N GLU A 35 16.93 -9.71 -11.94
CA GLU A 35 17.00 -10.90 -11.06
C GLU A 35 16.09 -10.82 -9.85
N THR A 36 15.57 -9.64 -9.50
CA THR A 36 14.69 -9.49 -8.33
C THR A 36 13.35 -10.16 -8.57
N GLY A 37 12.74 -10.73 -7.49
CA GLY A 37 11.45 -11.42 -7.58
C GLY A 37 10.35 -10.57 -8.24
N PRO A 38 10.12 -9.32 -7.79
CA PRO A 38 9.09 -8.46 -8.38
C PRO A 38 9.32 -8.20 -9.88
N LEU A 39 10.55 -7.91 -10.31
CA LEU A 39 10.80 -7.65 -11.72
C LEU A 39 10.73 -8.90 -12.57
N ALA A 40 11.25 -10.03 -12.10
CA ALA A 40 11.16 -11.30 -12.81
C ALA A 40 9.70 -11.71 -13.08
N ALA A 41 8.79 -11.46 -12.13
CA ALA A 41 7.36 -11.67 -12.32
C ALA A 41 6.73 -10.63 -13.26
N SER A 42 7.24 -9.40 -13.29
CA SER A 42 6.71 -8.29 -14.11
C SER A 42 6.80 -8.55 -15.63
N TRP A 43 7.70 -9.43 -16.10
CA TRP A 43 7.77 -9.81 -17.51
C TRP A 43 6.46 -10.38 -18.06
N HIS A 44 5.57 -10.86 -17.18
CA HIS A 44 4.26 -11.41 -17.55
C HIS A 44 3.13 -10.38 -17.62
N LEU A 45 3.33 -9.14 -17.18
CA LEU A 45 2.29 -8.09 -17.17
C LEU A 45 1.80 -7.68 -18.55
N ASN A 46 2.56 -8.01 -19.61
CA ASN A 46 2.10 -7.87 -20.98
C ASN A 46 0.81 -8.68 -21.31
N LYS A 47 0.39 -9.64 -20.43
CA LYS A 47 -0.88 -10.38 -20.56
C LYS A 47 -2.08 -9.59 -20.00
N ILE A 48 -1.82 -8.58 -19.21
CA ILE A 48 -2.85 -7.71 -18.62
C ILE A 48 -3.20 -6.58 -19.60
N ILE A 49 -2.20 -5.99 -20.26
CA ILE A 49 -2.35 -4.82 -21.12
C ILE A 49 -3.20 -5.10 -22.36
N ASN A 50 -4.22 -4.27 -22.58
CA ASN A 50 -4.98 -4.25 -23.82
C ASN A 50 -4.44 -3.13 -24.74
N PRO A 51 -3.72 -3.43 -25.82
CA PRO A 51 -3.09 -2.42 -26.67
C PRO A 51 -4.08 -1.48 -27.39
N LEU A 52 -5.38 -1.78 -27.36
CA LEU A 52 -6.43 -0.91 -27.93
C LEU A 52 -6.86 0.20 -26.96
N THR A 53 -6.79 -0.05 -25.68
CA THR A 53 -7.26 0.90 -24.63
C THR A 53 -6.14 1.41 -23.74
N ASP A 54 -5.04 0.68 -23.67
CA ASP A 54 -3.86 1.02 -22.90
C ASP A 54 -2.69 1.41 -23.81
N GLY A 55 -1.68 2.05 -23.24
CA GLY A 55 -0.41 2.27 -23.91
C GLY A 55 0.44 1.00 -23.98
N ILE A 56 1.68 1.15 -24.40
CA ILE A 56 2.65 0.04 -24.54
C ILE A 56 3.88 0.32 -23.69
N VAL A 57 4.35 -0.69 -22.99
CA VAL A 57 5.68 -0.67 -22.37
C VAL A 57 6.70 -1.24 -23.35
N LEU A 58 7.80 -0.50 -23.56
CA LEU A 58 8.97 -0.94 -24.29
C LEU A 58 10.12 -1.17 -23.30
N PRO A 59 10.33 -2.40 -22.82
CA PRO A 59 11.46 -2.71 -21.97
C PRO A 59 12.78 -2.64 -22.72
N ILE A 60 13.79 -2.07 -22.07
CA ILE A 60 15.19 -2.06 -22.53
C ILE A 60 16.01 -2.71 -21.43
N LEU A 61 16.30 -4.00 -21.57
CA LEU A 61 17.19 -4.71 -20.65
C LEU A 61 18.63 -4.27 -20.91
N HIS A 62 19.21 -3.53 -19.98
CA HIS A 62 20.61 -3.13 -20.05
C HIS A 62 21.50 -4.22 -19.47
N LEU A 63 22.00 -5.07 -20.34
CA LEU A 63 22.82 -6.23 -20.02
C LEU A 63 24.30 -5.81 -19.99
N ASN A 64 24.77 -5.36 -18.84
CA ASN A 64 26.17 -4.92 -18.62
C ASN A 64 27.07 -5.99 -17.98
N GLY A 65 26.49 -7.07 -17.49
CA GLY A 65 27.17 -8.28 -17.06
C GLY A 65 27.49 -8.39 -15.57
N TYR A 66 27.40 -7.29 -14.78
CA TYR A 66 27.83 -7.32 -13.38
C TYR A 66 26.92 -6.53 -12.46
N LYS A 67 26.75 -7.04 -11.24
CA LYS A 67 26.20 -6.37 -10.06
C LYS A 67 27.28 -5.57 -9.32
N ILE A 68 27.18 -5.45 -8.01
CA ILE A 68 28.16 -4.74 -7.15
C ILE A 68 29.52 -5.47 -7.19
N ALA A 69 29.51 -6.80 -7.02
CA ALA A 69 30.72 -7.62 -6.94
C ALA A 69 30.64 -8.89 -7.78
N ASN A 70 29.45 -9.32 -8.19
CA ASN A 70 29.22 -10.58 -8.89
C ASN A 70 28.69 -10.37 -10.30
N PRO A 71 28.88 -11.34 -11.21
CA PRO A 71 28.20 -11.34 -12.50
C PRO A 71 26.68 -11.46 -12.31
N THR A 72 25.92 -10.98 -13.28
CA THR A 72 24.47 -11.20 -13.33
C THR A 72 24.16 -12.58 -13.90
N ILE A 73 23.03 -13.16 -13.50
CA ILE A 73 22.56 -14.45 -14.04
C ILE A 73 22.30 -14.31 -15.53
N TYR A 74 21.59 -13.26 -15.95
CA TYR A 74 21.24 -13.02 -17.35
C TYR A 74 22.47 -12.91 -18.27
N SER A 75 23.59 -12.37 -17.79
CA SER A 75 24.84 -12.29 -18.56
C SER A 75 25.57 -13.63 -18.70
N ARG A 76 25.15 -14.66 -17.98
CA ARG A 76 25.74 -16.02 -18.03
C ARG A 76 24.84 -17.03 -18.72
N ILE A 77 23.67 -16.60 -19.19
CA ILE A 77 22.80 -17.39 -20.06
C ILE A 77 23.28 -17.21 -21.50
N PRO A 78 23.44 -18.28 -22.30
CA PRO A 78 23.70 -18.17 -23.73
C PRO A 78 22.65 -17.29 -24.43
N GLU A 79 23.05 -16.49 -25.42
CA GLU A 79 22.16 -15.49 -26.03
C GLU A 79 20.89 -16.11 -26.62
N ASP A 80 21.02 -17.26 -27.28
CA ASP A 80 19.86 -17.96 -27.88
C ASP A 80 18.88 -18.49 -26.83
N GLU A 81 19.35 -18.86 -25.63
CA GLU A 81 18.50 -19.26 -24.51
C GLU A 81 17.84 -18.05 -23.87
N LEU A 82 18.56 -16.94 -23.72
CA LEU A 82 18.03 -15.68 -23.22
C LEU A 82 16.90 -15.12 -24.12
N ILE A 83 17.08 -15.20 -25.43
CA ILE A 83 16.06 -14.83 -26.42
C ILE A 83 14.81 -15.71 -26.21
N LYS A 84 14.97 -17.03 -26.15
CA LYS A 84 13.86 -17.98 -25.92
C LYS A 84 13.13 -17.74 -24.61
N TYR A 85 13.85 -17.35 -23.56
CA TYR A 85 13.26 -16.98 -22.27
C TYR A 85 12.28 -15.82 -22.41
N PHE A 86 12.68 -14.73 -23.08
CA PHE A 86 11.80 -13.58 -23.26
C PHE A 86 10.67 -13.85 -24.27
N GLU A 87 10.93 -14.66 -25.32
CA GLU A 87 9.89 -15.11 -26.24
C GLU A 87 8.81 -15.92 -25.49
N GLY A 88 9.21 -16.81 -24.57
CA GLY A 88 8.31 -17.54 -23.68
C GLY A 88 7.48 -16.62 -22.78
N CYS A 89 8.05 -15.52 -22.32
CA CYS A 89 7.34 -14.47 -21.60
C CYS A 89 6.39 -13.64 -22.49
N GLY A 90 6.44 -13.79 -23.82
CA GLY A 90 5.60 -13.10 -24.80
C GLY A 90 6.17 -11.79 -25.31
N TRP A 91 7.48 -11.69 -25.33
CA TRP A 91 8.22 -10.58 -25.91
C TRP A 91 8.84 -10.97 -27.27
N ASN A 92 9.19 -9.95 -28.07
CA ASN A 92 9.99 -10.07 -29.27
C ASN A 92 11.32 -9.33 -29.06
N PRO A 93 12.38 -10.00 -28.56
CA PRO A 93 13.61 -9.36 -28.16
C PRO A 93 14.50 -9.01 -29.34
N TYR A 94 15.04 -7.79 -29.35
CA TYR A 94 16.04 -7.29 -30.28
C TYR A 94 17.36 -7.04 -29.55
N VAL A 95 18.42 -7.74 -29.97
CA VAL A 95 19.75 -7.56 -29.38
C VAL A 95 20.45 -6.37 -30.06
N VAL A 96 20.92 -5.44 -29.24
CA VAL A 96 21.71 -4.28 -29.64
C VAL A 96 23.09 -4.40 -29.00
N GLU A 97 24.09 -4.72 -29.77
CA GLU A 97 25.49 -4.84 -29.35
C GLU A 97 26.40 -4.33 -30.45
N ALA A 98 27.41 -3.55 -30.13
CA ALA A 98 28.44 -3.12 -31.08
C ALA A 98 29.74 -2.76 -30.37
N SER A 99 30.86 -2.82 -31.10
CA SER A 99 32.21 -2.56 -30.60
C SER A 99 32.58 -1.08 -30.50
N SER A 100 31.75 -0.17 -31.04
CA SER A 100 32.00 1.27 -30.99
C SER A 100 30.74 2.06 -30.71
N THR A 101 30.90 3.23 -30.07
CA THR A 101 29.79 4.13 -29.71
C THR A 101 28.99 4.55 -30.95
N ALA A 102 29.62 4.91 -32.04
CA ALA A 102 28.92 5.31 -33.27
C ALA A 102 28.03 4.19 -33.83
N LYS A 103 28.53 2.97 -33.86
CA LYS A 103 27.75 1.82 -34.36
C LYS A 103 26.59 1.44 -33.45
N ILE A 104 26.78 1.49 -32.12
CA ILE A 104 25.70 1.14 -31.21
C ILE A 104 24.58 2.17 -31.24
N HIS A 105 24.90 3.46 -31.41
CA HIS A 105 23.90 4.51 -31.61
C HIS A 105 23.10 4.30 -32.88
N GLU A 106 23.76 3.97 -34.00
CA GLU A 106 23.10 3.69 -35.28
C GLU A 106 22.17 2.46 -35.15
N LEU A 107 22.68 1.38 -34.55
CA LEU A 107 21.91 0.16 -34.36
C LEU A 107 20.72 0.38 -33.42
N MET A 108 20.91 1.11 -32.33
CA MET A 108 19.83 1.44 -31.39
C MET A 108 18.75 2.28 -32.05
N ALA A 109 19.11 3.29 -32.85
CA ALA A 109 18.16 4.12 -33.60
C ALA A 109 17.29 3.27 -34.53
N ARG A 110 17.91 2.41 -35.34
CA ARG A 110 17.18 1.49 -36.25
C ARG A 110 16.29 0.51 -35.47
N THR A 111 16.76 0.01 -34.32
CA THR A 111 15.97 -0.92 -33.50
C THR A 111 14.78 -0.22 -32.87
N LEU A 112 14.95 1.01 -32.41
CA LEU A 112 13.83 1.82 -31.89
C LEU A 112 12.77 2.08 -32.98
N ASP A 113 13.19 2.46 -34.20
CA ASP A 113 12.28 2.64 -35.34
C ASP A 113 11.48 1.35 -35.60
N ARG A 114 12.16 0.21 -35.59
CA ARG A 114 11.51 -1.09 -35.76
C ARG A 114 10.52 -1.40 -34.66
N CYS A 115 10.88 -1.17 -33.38
CA CYS A 115 9.98 -1.37 -32.25
C CYS A 115 8.74 -0.47 -32.38
N ILE A 116 8.92 0.79 -32.77
CA ILE A 116 7.79 1.74 -32.93
C ILE A 116 6.86 1.29 -34.06
N GLU A 117 7.40 0.82 -35.20
CA GLU A 117 6.56 0.29 -36.28
C GLU A 117 5.78 -0.97 -35.85
N GLU A 118 6.39 -1.88 -35.08
CA GLU A 118 5.68 -3.03 -34.52
C GLU A 118 4.57 -2.60 -33.57
N ILE A 119 4.83 -1.62 -32.69
CA ILE A 119 3.83 -1.06 -31.79
C ILE A 119 2.65 -0.48 -32.57
N LYS A 120 2.91 0.29 -33.64
CA LYS A 120 1.85 0.81 -34.51
C LYS A 120 1.00 -0.31 -35.12
N ILE A 121 1.67 -1.38 -35.62
CA ILE A 121 0.98 -2.54 -36.16
C ILE A 121 0.11 -3.24 -35.11
N ILE A 122 0.62 -3.43 -33.88
CA ILE A 122 -0.13 -4.02 -32.79
C ILE A 122 -1.36 -3.19 -32.48
N LYS A 123 -1.24 -1.86 -32.37
CA LYS A 123 -2.33 -0.93 -32.09
C LYS A 123 -3.35 -0.80 -33.22
N SER A 124 -2.94 -1.02 -34.48
CA SER A 124 -3.84 -0.94 -35.64
C SER A 124 -4.72 -2.18 -35.83
N LYS A 125 -4.41 -3.29 -35.18
CA LYS A 125 -5.16 -4.55 -35.33
C LYS A 125 -6.44 -4.53 -34.51
N THR A 126 -7.54 -4.21 -35.13
CA THR A 126 -8.89 -4.13 -34.53
C THR A 126 -9.45 -5.49 -34.07
N ARG A 127 -8.81 -6.62 -34.42
CA ARG A 127 -9.21 -7.97 -33.98
C ARG A 127 -7.96 -8.76 -33.61
N LEU A 128 -7.66 -8.80 -32.34
CA LEU A 128 -6.62 -9.66 -31.80
C LEU A 128 -7.18 -11.07 -31.54
N ASN A 129 -7.36 -11.86 -32.60
CA ASN A 129 -7.60 -13.30 -32.46
C ASN A 129 -6.33 -14.07 -32.05
N LYS A 130 -5.17 -13.40 -32.08
CA LYS A 130 -3.90 -13.90 -31.55
C LYS A 130 -3.35 -12.88 -30.58
N ARG A 131 -2.86 -13.38 -29.46
CA ARG A 131 -2.12 -12.59 -28.47
C ARG A 131 -1.01 -11.79 -29.16
N ALA A 132 -0.95 -10.49 -28.89
CA ALA A 132 0.15 -9.65 -29.36
C ALA A 132 1.45 -10.05 -28.65
N THR A 133 2.52 -10.15 -29.41
CA THR A 133 3.89 -10.22 -28.90
C THR A 133 4.45 -8.81 -28.95
N PHE A 134 4.93 -8.30 -27.81
CA PHE A 134 5.41 -6.92 -27.71
C PHE A 134 6.92 -6.85 -27.95
N PRO A 135 7.45 -5.81 -28.62
CA PRO A 135 8.89 -5.66 -28.77
C PRO A 135 9.56 -5.36 -27.45
N MET A 136 10.81 -5.80 -27.30
CA MET A 136 11.74 -5.39 -26.26
C MET A 136 13.16 -5.33 -26.79
N ILE A 137 14.05 -4.61 -26.11
CA ILE A 137 15.45 -4.46 -26.50
C ILE A 137 16.34 -5.07 -25.42
N ILE A 138 17.34 -5.85 -25.86
CA ILE A 138 18.44 -6.31 -25.01
C ILE A 138 19.67 -5.50 -25.43
N LEU A 139 20.00 -4.47 -24.61
CA LEU A 139 21.14 -3.59 -24.87
C LEU A 139 22.37 -4.13 -24.14
N LYS A 140 23.32 -4.67 -24.87
CA LYS A 140 24.57 -5.24 -24.35
C LYS A 140 25.68 -4.22 -24.43
N THR A 141 26.23 -3.85 -23.27
CA THR A 141 27.42 -2.99 -23.19
C THR A 141 28.36 -3.49 -22.09
N PRO A 142 29.67 -3.26 -22.17
CA PRO A 142 30.53 -3.55 -21.02
C PRO A 142 30.21 -2.62 -19.85
N LYS A 143 30.20 -3.14 -18.63
CA LYS A 143 30.01 -2.32 -17.43
C LYS A 143 31.11 -1.26 -17.33
N GLY A 144 30.75 0.00 -17.03
CA GLY A 144 31.70 1.10 -16.96
C GLY A 144 32.25 1.55 -18.32
N TRP A 145 31.53 1.26 -19.43
CA TRP A 145 31.95 1.66 -20.77
C TRP A 145 32.17 3.15 -20.90
N GLY A 146 33.31 3.52 -21.48
CA GLY A 146 33.76 4.91 -21.57
C GLY A 146 34.55 5.41 -20.36
N GLY A 147 34.72 4.57 -19.34
CA GLY A 147 35.63 4.80 -18.22
C GLY A 147 37.04 4.25 -18.47
N PRO A 148 37.92 4.30 -17.45
CA PRO A 148 39.26 3.70 -17.53
C PRO A 148 39.17 2.20 -17.74
N LYS A 149 39.93 1.70 -18.72
CA LYS A 149 39.99 0.25 -18.99
C LYS A 149 40.74 -0.50 -17.90
N PHE A 150 41.86 0.10 -17.42
CA PHE A 150 42.73 -0.47 -16.40
C PHE A 150 43.12 0.60 -15.41
N ILE A 151 43.25 0.22 -14.13
CA ILE A 151 43.78 1.03 -13.04
C ILE A 151 44.74 0.14 -12.24
N ASN A 152 45.99 0.58 -12.04
CA ASN A 152 47.01 -0.19 -11.33
C ASN A 152 47.11 -1.65 -11.84
N ASN A 153 47.15 -1.84 -13.16
CA ASN A 153 47.16 -3.13 -13.88
C ASN A 153 45.96 -4.04 -13.67
N LEU A 154 44.88 -3.55 -13.01
CA LEU A 154 43.63 -4.31 -12.86
C LEU A 154 42.62 -3.83 -13.89
N GLN A 155 41.97 -4.75 -14.57
CA GLN A 155 40.87 -4.43 -15.49
C GLN A 155 39.68 -3.86 -14.72
N VAL A 156 39.16 -2.72 -15.17
CA VAL A 156 37.99 -2.01 -14.61
C VAL A 156 36.81 -2.09 -15.56
N GLU A 157 36.91 -1.55 -16.79
CA GLU A 157 35.86 -1.65 -17.78
C GLU A 157 35.51 -3.13 -18.05
N GLY A 158 34.21 -3.45 -18.10
CA GLY A 158 33.70 -4.80 -18.30
C GLY A 158 33.80 -5.71 -17.07
N THR A 159 34.06 -5.14 -15.90
CA THR A 159 34.11 -5.90 -14.64
C THR A 159 33.33 -5.20 -13.52
N PHE A 160 33.13 -5.89 -12.39
CA PHE A 160 32.48 -5.33 -11.21
C PHE A 160 33.22 -4.11 -10.62
N ARG A 161 34.54 -3.95 -10.89
CA ARG A 161 35.35 -2.84 -10.36
C ARG A 161 34.89 -1.47 -10.84
N SER A 162 34.12 -1.39 -11.91
CA SER A 162 33.52 -0.16 -12.40
C SER A 162 32.20 0.22 -11.72
N HIS A 163 31.77 -0.55 -10.69
CA HIS A 163 30.45 -0.32 -10.06
C HIS A 163 30.38 0.96 -9.21
N GLN A 164 31.39 1.22 -8.40
CA GLN A 164 31.39 2.36 -7.47
C GLN A 164 32.36 3.46 -7.95
N VAL A 165 33.42 3.72 -7.18
CA VAL A 165 34.46 4.69 -7.53
C VAL A 165 35.57 3.96 -8.25
N PRO A 166 35.63 4.00 -9.58
CA PRO A 166 36.58 3.21 -10.33
C PRO A 166 38.03 3.69 -10.14
N VAL A 167 38.23 5.00 -9.86
CA VAL A 167 39.54 5.62 -9.62
C VAL A 167 39.57 6.20 -8.22
N VAL A 168 40.25 5.53 -7.32
CA VAL A 168 40.43 6.01 -5.93
C VAL A 168 41.69 6.88 -5.88
N VAL A 169 41.52 8.17 -5.59
CA VAL A 169 42.60 9.13 -5.40
C VAL A 169 42.78 9.36 -3.89
N ASN A 170 43.91 8.92 -3.36
CA ASN A 170 44.25 9.08 -1.95
C ASN A 170 45.78 9.23 -1.77
N LYS A 171 46.24 9.31 -0.54
CA LYS A 171 47.68 9.45 -0.22
C LYS A 171 48.52 8.24 -0.62
N GLU A 172 47.87 7.05 -0.68
CA GLU A 172 48.52 5.79 -1.04
C GLU A 172 48.67 5.62 -2.56
N HIS A 173 47.77 6.27 -3.32
CA HIS A 173 47.70 6.23 -4.78
C HIS A 173 47.55 7.63 -5.38
N PRO A 174 48.53 8.54 -5.18
CA PRO A 174 48.48 9.89 -5.72
C PRO A 174 48.54 9.91 -7.27
N GLU A 175 49.17 8.92 -7.89
CA GLU A 175 49.26 8.70 -9.33
C GLU A 175 47.90 8.54 -9.99
N ASN A 176 46.88 8.10 -9.26
CA ASN A 176 45.52 7.93 -9.77
C ASN A 176 44.88 9.29 -10.14
N LEU A 177 45.40 10.41 -9.64
CA LEU A 177 44.95 11.74 -10.04
C LEU A 177 45.18 11.98 -11.54
N GLU A 178 46.30 11.55 -12.07
CA GLU A 178 46.62 11.68 -13.52
C GLU A 178 45.67 10.82 -14.36
N ILE A 179 45.33 9.61 -13.87
CA ILE A 179 44.37 8.73 -14.53
C ILE A 179 42.99 9.36 -14.54
N LEU A 180 42.56 9.92 -13.42
CA LEU A 180 41.25 10.59 -13.31
C LEU A 180 41.21 11.83 -14.23
N GLU A 181 42.24 12.66 -14.24
CA GLU A 181 42.33 13.83 -15.11
C GLU A 181 42.28 13.43 -16.60
N ALA A 182 43.07 12.43 -16.99
CA ALA A 182 43.07 11.91 -18.36
C ALA A 182 41.71 11.40 -18.78
N TRP A 183 41.01 10.66 -17.89
CA TRP A 183 39.66 10.20 -18.15
C TRP A 183 38.68 11.36 -18.33
N LEU A 184 38.64 12.32 -17.40
CA LEU A 184 37.77 13.50 -17.51
C LEU A 184 38.04 14.33 -18.77
N ARG A 185 39.31 14.52 -19.14
CA ARG A 185 39.73 15.22 -20.36
C ARG A 185 39.35 14.46 -21.64
N SER A 186 39.21 13.13 -21.59
CA SER A 186 38.78 12.34 -22.73
C SER A 186 37.38 12.70 -23.22
N TYR A 187 36.53 13.30 -22.36
CA TYR A 187 35.22 13.84 -22.74
C TYR A 187 35.29 15.20 -23.43
N LYS A 188 36.49 15.80 -23.58
CA LYS A 188 36.73 17.08 -24.26
C LYS A 188 35.77 18.17 -23.79
N PRO A 189 35.77 18.52 -22.50
CA PRO A 189 34.86 19.51 -21.94
C PRO A 189 34.94 20.85 -22.62
N GLU A 190 36.08 21.23 -23.19
CA GLU A 190 36.28 22.45 -23.97
C GLU A 190 35.48 22.47 -25.29
N GLU A 191 35.08 21.33 -25.82
CA GLU A 191 34.17 21.24 -26.96
C GLU A 191 32.71 21.48 -26.53
N LEU A 192 32.38 21.24 -25.27
CA LEU A 192 31.01 21.29 -24.74
C LEU A 192 30.73 22.64 -24.01
N PHE A 193 31.70 23.17 -23.30
CA PHE A 193 31.55 24.34 -22.45
C PHE A 193 32.45 25.48 -22.92
N ASP A 194 32.04 26.73 -22.64
CA ASP A 194 32.88 27.91 -22.80
C ASP A 194 33.84 28.06 -21.60
N LYS A 195 34.73 29.11 -21.68
CA LYS A 195 35.72 29.40 -20.64
C LYS A 195 35.12 29.72 -19.24
N ASN A 196 33.82 29.99 -19.16
CA ASN A 196 33.11 30.27 -17.93
C ASN A 196 32.35 29.03 -17.40
N GLY A 197 32.50 27.86 -18.04
CA GLY A 197 31.82 26.64 -17.69
C GLY A 197 30.34 26.61 -18.14
N THR A 198 29.92 27.54 -19.02
CA THR A 198 28.58 27.58 -19.55
C THR A 198 28.48 26.70 -20.79
N LEU A 199 27.46 25.84 -20.88
CA LEU A 199 27.19 25.01 -22.05
C LEU A 199 27.07 25.89 -23.32
N LYS A 200 27.77 25.54 -24.38
CA LYS A 200 27.75 26.29 -25.65
C LYS A 200 26.33 26.39 -26.22
N LYS A 201 26.04 27.51 -26.90
CA LYS A 201 24.70 27.86 -27.38
C LYS A 201 24.14 26.78 -28.33
N GLU A 202 24.95 26.32 -29.30
CA GLU A 202 24.56 25.29 -30.24
C GLU A 202 24.17 23.97 -29.59
N LEU A 203 24.78 23.63 -28.45
CA LEU A 203 24.42 22.45 -27.67
C LEU A 203 23.14 22.65 -26.86
N LYS A 204 22.92 23.88 -26.33
CA LYS A 204 21.65 24.23 -25.66
C LYS A 204 20.47 24.15 -26.61
N GLU A 205 20.67 24.45 -27.90
CA GLU A 205 19.61 24.39 -28.90
C GLU A 205 19.18 22.95 -29.24
N LEU A 206 20.03 21.94 -28.98
CA LEU A 206 19.68 20.52 -29.10
C LEU A 206 18.76 20.03 -27.99
N ALA A 207 18.71 20.73 -26.85
CA ALA A 207 17.86 20.33 -25.74
C ALA A 207 16.38 20.40 -26.15
N PRO A 208 15.58 19.38 -25.80
CA PRO A 208 14.15 19.38 -26.10
C PRO A 208 13.45 20.58 -25.45
N LYS A 209 12.38 21.06 -26.10
CA LYS A 209 11.60 22.24 -25.66
C LYS A 209 10.15 21.83 -25.34
N GLY A 210 9.51 22.59 -24.42
CA GLY A 210 8.13 22.34 -24.03
C GLY A 210 7.91 20.89 -23.56
N ASN A 211 6.84 20.27 -23.98
CA ASN A 211 6.45 18.91 -23.58
C ASN A 211 7.41 17.79 -24.07
N HIS A 212 8.36 18.12 -24.92
CA HIS A 212 9.44 17.20 -25.28
C HIS A 212 10.50 17.04 -24.18
N ARG A 213 10.54 17.94 -23.19
CA ARG A 213 11.37 17.75 -22.00
C ARG A 213 10.74 16.71 -21.08
N MET A 214 11.53 15.80 -20.55
CA MET A 214 11.04 14.73 -19.65
C MET A 214 10.22 15.32 -18.50
N GLY A 215 10.72 16.31 -17.76
CA GLY A 215 10.02 16.94 -16.65
C GLY A 215 8.85 17.85 -17.04
N MET A 216 8.66 18.15 -18.33
CA MET A 216 7.55 18.95 -18.86
C MET A 216 6.49 18.10 -19.55
N ASN A 217 6.74 16.81 -19.74
CA ASN A 217 5.72 15.89 -20.26
C ASN A 217 4.61 15.75 -19.21
N PRO A 218 3.33 15.97 -19.58
CA PRO A 218 2.23 15.85 -18.62
C PRO A 218 2.18 14.52 -17.89
N HIS A 219 2.54 13.40 -18.55
CA HIS A 219 2.58 12.08 -17.91
C HIS A 219 3.70 11.97 -16.85
N ALA A 220 4.79 12.75 -16.96
CA ALA A 220 5.83 12.83 -15.94
C ALA A 220 5.46 13.75 -14.76
N ASN A 221 4.38 14.52 -14.90
CA ASN A 221 3.79 15.37 -13.85
C ASN A 221 2.26 15.15 -13.86
N GLY A 222 1.85 13.93 -13.48
CA GLY A 222 0.50 13.42 -13.68
C GLY A 222 -0.62 14.25 -13.08
N GLY A 223 -0.32 15.05 -12.05
CA GLY A 223 -1.29 16.00 -11.51
C GLY A 223 -1.81 17.04 -12.54
N LEU A 224 -1.08 17.25 -13.65
CA LEU A 224 -1.58 18.06 -14.78
C LEU A 224 -2.70 17.35 -15.56
N LEU A 225 -2.77 16.02 -15.47
CA LEU A 225 -3.75 15.18 -16.16
C LEU A 225 -4.86 14.69 -15.21
N LEU A 226 -4.73 15.01 -13.92
CA LEU A 226 -5.65 14.53 -12.90
C LEU A 226 -7.02 15.18 -13.08
N GLU A 227 -8.02 14.36 -13.39
CA GLU A 227 -9.42 14.75 -13.41
C GLU A 227 -10.13 14.22 -12.17
N GLU A 228 -10.96 15.05 -11.54
CA GLU A 228 -11.75 14.64 -10.37
C GLU A 228 -12.66 13.46 -10.71
N LEU A 229 -12.78 12.53 -9.78
CA LEU A 229 -13.74 11.43 -9.89
C LEU A 229 -15.18 11.94 -9.75
N ASN A 230 -16.05 11.38 -10.56
CA ASN A 230 -17.48 11.47 -10.32
C ASN A 230 -17.82 10.44 -9.23
N ILE A 231 -18.11 10.91 -8.04
CA ILE A 231 -18.40 10.05 -6.88
C ILE A 231 -19.85 10.30 -6.46
N PRO A 232 -20.68 9.26 -6.32
CA PRO A 232 -22.05 9.43 -5.85
C PRO A 232 -22.07 9.87 -4.39
N ASP A 233 -23.22 10.33 -3.90
CA ASP A 233 -23.36 10.66 -2.49
C ASP A 233 -23.24 9.40 -1.64
N PHE A 234 -22.14 9.28 -0.92
CA PHE A 234 -21.82 8.11 -0.09
C PHE A 234 -22.85 7.82 0.99
N ARG A 235 -23.60 8.85 1.43
CA ARG A 235 -24.64 8.70 2.45
C ARG A 235 -25.76 7.75 2.04
N GLY A 236 -26.00 7.60 0.73
CA GLY A 236 -26.99 6.69 0.18
C GLY A 236 -26.61 5.20 0.23
N TYR A 237 -25.35 4.88 0.62
CA TYR A 237 -24.83 3.51 0.71
C TYR A 237 -24.71 3.03 2.15
N GLY A 238 -25.06 3.87 3.10
CA GLY A 238 -25.04 3.50 4.51
C GLY A 238 -26.19 2.57 4.91
N VAL A 239 -25.99 1.85 6.00
CA VAL A 239 -27.01 1.01 6.61
C VAL A 239 -27.80 1.78 7.67
N GLU A 240 -29.09 1.45 7.80
CA GLU A 240 -29.93 2.04 8.86
C GLU A 240 -29.56 1.45 10.22
N VAL A 241 -29.18 2.31 11.17
CA VAL A 241 -28.89 1.95 12.56
C VAL A 241 -29.83 2.75 13.45
N LYS A 242 -30.87 2.11 13.97
CA LYS A 242 -31.83 2.72 14.91
C LYS A 242 -31.28 2.71 16.34
N ASN A 243 -30.78 1.56 16.76
CA ASN A 243 -30.13 1.39 18.05
C ASN A 243 -28.75 0.74 17.85
N PRO A 244 -27.72 1.15 18.63
CA PRO A 244 -26.40 0.57 18.53
C PRO A 244 -26.41 -0.95 18.75
N GLY A 245 -25.80 -1.70 17.83
CA GLY A 245 -25.64 -3.15 17.92
C GLY A 245 -26.83 -3.99 17.45
N GLU A 246 -27.98 -3.42 17.08
CA GLU A 246 -29.13 -4.16 16.57
C GLU A 246 -28.99 -4.58 15.11
N THR A 247 -28.53 -3.68 14.27
CA THR A 247 -28.32 -3.94 12.84
C THR A 247 -27.05 -4.76 12.64
N ILE A 248 -27.10 -5.75 11.74
CA ILE A 248 -25.94 -6.55 11.31
C ILE A 248 -25.68 -6.24 9.85
N SER A 249 -24.42 -5.95 9.50
CA SER A 249 -24.01 -5.70 8.12
C SER A 249 -22.63 -6.30 7.83
N GLN A 250 -22.28 -6.40 6.54
CA GLN A 250 -20.95 -6.77 6.04
C GLN A 250 -20.28 -5.55 5.42
N ASP A 251 -19.38 -4.94 6.13
CA ASP A 251 -18.80 -3.63 5.78
C ASP A 251 -18.21 -3.58 4.36
N MET A 252 -17.38 -4.55 4.01
CA MET A 252 -16.76 -4.63 2.67
C MET A 252 -17.77 -4.89 1.55
N MET A 253 -18.87 -5.59 1.83
CA MET A 253 -19.92 -5.84 0.85
C MET A 253 -20.68 -4.54 0.52
N GLU A 254 -21.06 -3.78 1.54
CA GLU A 254 -21.73 -2.49 1.38
C GLU A 254 -20.80 -1.47 0.67
N LEU A 255 -19.52 -1.46 1.03
CA LEU A 255 -18.52 -0.66 0.32
C LEU A 255 -18.44 -1.06 -1.16
N GLY A 256 -18.61 -2.35 -1.48
CA GLY A 256 -18.64 -2.86 -2.85
C GLY A 256 -19.71 -2.21 -3.73
N TYR A 257 -20.90 -1.91 -3.20
CA TYR A 257 -21.94 -1.17 -3.94
C TYR A 257 -21.51 0.27 -4.25
N PHE A 258 -20.90 0.95 -3.29
CA PHE A 258 -20.39 2.30 -3.48
C PHE A 258 -19.30 2.35 -4.55
N ILE A 259 -18.33 1.45 -4.49
CA ILE A 259 -17.24 1.33 -5.48
C ILE A 259 -17.79 0.98 -6.87
N ARG A 260 -18.76 0.07 -6.97
CA ARG A 260 -19.45 -0.28 -8.22
C ARG A 260 -19.97 0.97 -8.94
N ASP A 261 -20.64 1.82 -8.20
CA ASP A 261 -21.26 2.99 -8.80
C ASP A 261 -20.24 4.12 -9.11
N ILE A 262 -19.11 4.19 -8.37
CA ILE A 262 -17.96 5.00 -8.79
C ILE A 262 -17.44 4.53 -10.16
N ILE A 263 -17.29 3.22 -10.37
CA ILE A 263 -16.86 2.67 -11.67
C ILE A 263 -17.82 3.09 -12.78
N ARG A 264 -19.15 2.91 -12.59
CA ARG A 264 -20.18 3.28 -13.56
C ARG A 264 -20.13 4.75 -13.94
N LEU A 265 -19.99 5.64 -12.96
CA LEU A 265 -19.95 7.09 -13.16
C LEU A 265 -18.68 7.58 -13.89
N ASN A 266 -17.61 6.76 -13.87
CA ASN A 266 -16.33 7.12 -14.49
C ASN A 266 -15.98 6.23 -15.70
N GLU A 267 -16.94 5.46 -16.21
CA GLU A 267 -16.71 4.56 -17.36
C GLU A 267 -16.18 5.31 -18.59
N ASN A 268 -16.72 6.49 -18.87
CA ASN A 268 -16.28 7.32 -20.01
C ASN A 268 -14.90 7.95 -19.79
N LYS A 269 -14.58 8.36 -18.55
CA LYS A 269 -13.29 8.96 -18.21
C LYS A 269 -12.16 7.94 -18.14
N LYS A 270 -12.48 6.70 -17.80
CA LYS A 270 -11.52 5.59 -17.60
C LYS A 270 -10.36 5.98 -16.70
N ASN A 271 -10.65 6.70 -15.61
CA ASN A 271 -9.65 7.24 -14.71
C ASN A 271 -9.65 6.61 -13.31
N PHE A 272 -10.33 5.46 -13.15
CA PHE A 272 -10.41 4.74 -11.88
C PHE A 272 -10.22 3.24 -12.07
N ARG A 273 -9.36 2.61 -11.26
CA ARG A 273 -9.10 1.17 -11.25
C ARG A 273 -8.95 0.62 -9.84
N ILE A 274 -9.19 -0.68 -9.71
CA ILE A 274 -9.00 -1.46 -8.50
C ILE A 274 -7.85 -2.43 -8.73
N PHE A 275 -7.00 -2.57 -7.72
CA PHE A 275 -5.86 -3.48 -7.74
C PHE A 275 -5.94 -4.44 -6.55
N GLY A 276 -5.52 -5.69 -6.74
CA GLY A 276 -5.49 -6.71 -5.70
C GLY A 276 -4.89 -8.02 -6.20
N PRO A 277 -4.34 -8.87 -5.32
CA PRO A 277 -3.69 -10.12 -5.69
C PRO A 277 -4.66 -11.32 -5.65
N ASP A 278 -5.66 -11.37 -6.53
CA ASP A 278 -6.70 -12.44 -6.62
C ASP A 278 -7.60 -12.54 -5.37
N GLU A 279 -7.83 -11.42 -4.71
CA GLU A 279 -8.54 -11.39 -3.42
C GLU A 279 -9.89 -10.66 -3.45
N ALA A 280 -10.33 -10.14 -4.60
CA ALA A 280 -11.53 -9.31 -4.67
C ALA A 280 -12.79 -10.01 -4.14
N LEU A 281 -13.00 -11.28 -4.49
CA LEU A 281 -14.16 -12.06 -4.03
C LEU A 281 -14.04 -12.44 -2.55
N SER A 282 -12.85 -12.84 -2.09
CA SER A 282 -12.64 -13.20 -0.70
C SER A 282 -12.71 -12.00 0.24
N ASN A 283 -12.38 -10.81 -0.25
CA ASN A 283 -12.53 -9.52 0.43
C ASN A 283 -13.94 -8.91 0.29
N ARG A 284 -14.90 -9.66 -0.26
CA ARG A 284 -16.32 -9.29 -0.38
C ARG A 284 -16.60 -8.08 -1.29
N LEU A 285 -15.77 -7.85 -2.29
CA LEU A 285 -16.00 -6.82 -3.32
C LEU A 285 -16.82 -7.35 -4.53
N ASN A 286 -17.65 -8.36 -4.33
CA ASN A 286 -18.41 -9.04 -5.38
C ASN A 286 -19.22 -8.08 -6.25
N HIS A 287 -19.85 -7.05 -5.66
CA HIS A 287 -20.72 -6.10 -6.36
C HIS A 287 -19.99 -5.25 -7.39
N VAL A 288 -18.67 -5.15 -7.30
CA VAL A 288 -17.84 -4.47 -8.31
C VAL A 288 -18.00 -5.15 -9.68
N PHE A 289 -18.13 -6.47 -9.71
CA PHE A 289 -18.28 -7.25 -10.95
C PHE A 289 -19.66 -7.11 -11.62
N GLU A 290 -20.59 -6.41 -11.00
CA GLU A 290 -21.84 -5.99 -11.67
C GLU A 290 -21.60 -4.80 -12.64
N ALA A 291 -20.50 -4.07 -12.50
CA ALA A 291 -20.15 -2.92 -13.34
C ALA A 291 -18.97 -3.20 -14.28
N THR A 292 -18.10 -4.15 -13.95
CA THR A 292 -16.88 -4.38 -14.71
C THR A 292 -16.38 -5.83 -14.56
N ASN A 293 -15.21 -6.12 -15.11
CA ASN A 293 -14.51 -7.40 -15.01
C ASN A 293 -13.06 -7.20 -14.58
N ARG A 294 -12.36 -8.33 -14.33
CA ARG A 294 -10.90 -8.38 -14.28
C ARG A 294 -10.33 -8.11 -15.67
N GLN A 295 -9.32 -7.27 -15.76
CA GLN A 295 -8.63 -7.05 -17.03
C GLN A 295 -7.68 -8.20 -17.33
N TRP A 296 -7.88 -8.84 -18.48
CA TRP A 296 -7.07 -9.96 -18.93
C TRP A 296 -7.04 -10.04 -20.46
N ASN A 297 -5.86 -9.97 -21.03
CA ASN A 297 -5.66 -10.04 -22.48
C ASN A 297 -4.96 -11.33 -22.94
N GLY A 298 -4.83 -12.32 -22.06
CA GLY A 298 -4.36 -13.66 -22.37
C GLY A 298 -5.45 -14.58 -22.94
N ILE A 299 -5.15 -15.89 -22.98
CA ILE A 299 -6.12 -16.92 -23.35
C ILE A 299 -7.25 -16.92 -22.31
N ARG A 300 -8.47 -17.08 -22.75
CA ARG A 300 -9.67 -17.19 -21.92
C ARG A 300 -10.41 -18.46 -22.29
N TYR A 301 -10.96 -19.13 -21.31
CA TYR A 301 -11.77 -20.34 -21.44
C TYR A 301 -13.24 -20.04 -21.08
N ASP A 302 -14.17 -20.89 -21.54
CA ASP A 302 -15.61 -20.68 -21.33
C ASP A 302 -16.04 -20.72 -19.86
N ASN A 303 -15.24 -21.32 -19.00
CA ASN A 303 -15.45 -21.40 -17.55
C ASN A 303 -14.76 -20.30 -16.74
N ASP A 304 -14.08 -19.36 -17.41
CA ASP A 304 -13.49 -18.18 -16.74
C ASP A 304 -14.59 -17.16 -16.44
N GLU A 305 -14.72 -16.78 -15.17
CA GLU A 305 -15.72 -15.82 -14.72
C GLU A 305 -15.13 -14.42 -14.52
N PHE A 306 -15.89 -13.39 -14.87
CA PHE A 306 -15.53 -12.00 -14.67
C PHE A 306 -14.19 -11.59 -15.29
N ILE A 307 -13.82 -12.14 -16.45
CA ILE A 307 -12.57 -11.84 -17.17
C ILE A 307 -12.87 -11.18 -18.51
N SER A 308 -12.22 -10.03 -18.78
CA SER A 308 -12.40 -9.27 -20.01
C SER A 308 -11.14 -8.47 -20.34
N PRO A 309 -10.81 -8.25 -21.63
CA PRO A 309 -9.72 -7.34 -21.99
C PRO A 309 -10.02 -5.87 -21.67
N TYR A 310 -11.24 -5.54 -21.28
CA TYR A 310 -11.71 -4.18 -20.96
C TYR A 310 -12.06 -3.98 -19.49
N GLY A 311 -11.67 -4.91 -18.62
CA GLY A 311 -11.95 -4.83 -17.19
C GLY A 311 -11.28 -3.65 -16.50
N ARG A 312 -11.85 -3.24 -15.36
CA ARG A 312 -11.31 -2.16 -14.51
C ARG A 312 -10.63 -2.67 -13.24
N VAL A 313 -10.60 -3.99 -13.04
CA VAL A 313 -10.00 -4.64 -11.88
C VAL A 313 -8.73 -5.36 -12.32
N ILE A 314 -7.61 -5.05 -11.71
CA ILE A 314 -6.33 -5.75 -11.83
C ILE A 314 -6.21 -6.69 -10.63
N ASP A 315 -6.80 -7.86 -10.74
CA ASP A 315 -6.90 -8.89 -9.68
C ASP A 315 -6.43 -10.28 -10.21
N SER A 316 -5.84 -10.30 -11.39
CA SER A 316 -5.41 -11.54 -12.06
C SER A 316 -3.92 -11.84 -11.86
N VAL A 317 -3.25 -11.10 -10.98
CA VAL A 317 -1.83 -11.25 -10.68
C VAL A 317 -1.68 -11.52 -9.19
N LEU A 318 -1.25 -12.72 -8.83
CA LEU A 318 -1.02 -13.10 -7.44
C LEU A 318 0.35 -12.56 -6.97
N SER A 319 0.41 -11.24 -6.82
CA SER A 319 1.59 -10.52 -6.34
C SER A 319 1.24 -9.10 -5.91
N GLU A 320 1.35 -8.83 -4.63
CA GLU A 320 1.13 -7.51 -4.03
C GLU A 320 2.09 -6.47 -4.61
N HIS A 321 3.36 -6.84 -4.83
CA HIS A 321 4.36 -5.96 -5.45
C HIS A 321 3.93 -5.48 -6.84
N LEU A 322 3.40 -6.38 -7.68
CA LEU A 322 2.97 -6.01 -9.03
C LEU A 322 1.70 -5.16 -9.00
N CYS A 323 0.77 -5.49 -8.11
CA CYS A 323 -0.47 -4.74 -7.94
C CYS A 323 -0.19 -3.32 -7.44
N GLU A 324 0.63 -3.16 -6.39
CA GLU A 324 1.02 -1.84 -5.89
C GLU A 324 1.84 -1.06 -6.91
N GLY A 325 2.84 -1.68 -7.54
CA GLY A 325 3.67 -1.02 -8.55
C GLY A 325 2.85 -0.51 -9.75
N MET A 326 1.87 -1.28 -10.21
CA MET A 326 0.95 -0.80 -11.24
C MET A 326 0.04 0.32 -10.73
N LEU A 327 -0.47 0.24 -9.49
CA LEU A 327 -1.25 1.32 -8.91
C LEU A 327 -0.43 2.60 -8.80
N GLU A 328 0.80 2.54 -8.28
CA GLU A 328 1.67 3.71 -8.18
C GLU A 328 1.91 4.37 -9.55
N GLY A 329 2.26 3.57 -10.57
CA GLY A 329 2.43 4.08 -11.93
C GLY A 329 1.15 4.73 -12.49
N TYR A 330 -0.01 4.19 -12.15
CA TYR A 330 -1.33 4.68 -12.54
C TYR A 330 -1.65 6.03 -11.88
N LEU A 331 -1.39 6.16 -10.57
CA LEU A 331 -1.55 7.42 -9.83
C LEU A 331 -0.60 8.50 -10.32
N LEU A 332 0.67 8.14 -10.54
CA LEU A 332 1.72 9.06 -11.03
C LEU A 332 1.42 9.66 -12.40
N THR A 333 0.54 9.05 -13.17
CA THR A 333 0.09 9.55 -14.48
C THR A 333 -1.31 10.17 -14.48
N GLY A 334 -1.80 10.55 -13.30
CA GLY A 334 -3.02 11.37 -13.16
C GLY A 334 -4.32 10.57 -13.15
N ARG A 335 -4.31 9.40 -12.51
CA ARG A 335 -5.46 8.50 -12.36
C ARG A 335 -5.78 8.28 -10.90
N HIS A 336 -6.85 7.54 -10.61
CA HIS A 336 -7.33 7.20 -9.28
C HIS A 336 -7.43 5.69 -9.10
N GLY A 337 -7.19 5.22 -7.89
CA GLY A 337 -7.35 3.81 -7.58
C GLY A 337 -7.08 3.49 -6.12
N PHE A 338 -7.22 2.23 -5.80
CA PHE A 338 -6.81 1.66 -4.52
C PHE A 338 -6.37 0.21 -4.70
N ILE A 339 -5.60 -0.29 -3.73
CA ILE A 339 -5.26 -1.70 -3.61
C ILE A 339 -6.01 -2.28 -2.42
N HIS A 340 -6.61 -3.46 -2.61
CA HIS A 340 -7.12 -4.28 -1.51
C HIS A 340 -6.23 -5.50 -1.32
N SER A 341 -6.02 -5.89 -0.07
CA SER A 341 -5.23 -7.09 0.26
C SER A 341 -5.62 -7.65 1.62
N TYR A 342 -5.22 -8.91 1.89
CA TYR A 342 -5.18 -9.45 3.23
C TYR A 342 -4.16 -8.68 4.06
N GLU A 343 -4.52 -8.38 5.30
CA GLU A 343 -3.67 -7.61 6.21
C GLU A 343 -2.29 -8.27 6.41
N ALA A 344 -2.25 -9.59 6.56
CA ALA A 344 -1.00 -10.30 6.79
C ALA A 344 -0.05 -10.28 5.59
N PHE A 345 -0.58 -10.22 4.36
CA PHE A 345 0.23 -10.33 3.15
C PHE A 345 0.74 -8.99 2.65
N ILE A 346 0.02 -7.91 2.92
CA ILE A 346 0.42 -6.58 2.46
C ILE A 346 1.79 -6.13 2.99
N ARG A 347 2.30 -6.70 4.07
CA ARG A 347 3.65 -6.41 4.57
C ARG A 347 4.75 -6.63 3.56
N ILE A 348 4.55 -7.50 2.57
CA ILE A 348 5.55 -7.74 1.53
C ILE A 348 5.88 -6.47 0.74
N VAL A 349 5.00 -5.46 0.73
CA VAL A 349 5.18 -4.18 0.02
C VAL A 349 5.60 -3.01 0.92
N ASP A 350 5.98 -3.26 2.17
CA ASP A 350 6.44 -2.24 3.12
C ASP A 350 7.48 -1.29 2.50
N SER A 351 8.41 -1.85 1.73
CA SER A 351 9.47 -1.09 1.10
C SER A 351 8.97 -0.20 -0.04
N MET A 352 8.03 -0.69 -0.87
CA MET A 352 7.41 0.11 -1.93
C MET A 352 6.63 1.29 -1.34
N ALA A 353 5.74 1.03 -0.39
CA ALA A 353 5.01 2.08 0.32
C ALA A 353 5.95 3.10 0.97
N SER A 354 7.09 2.64 1.52
CA SER A 354 8.13 3.51 2.07
C SER A 354 8.77 4.42 1.01
N GLN A 355 9.06 3.88 -0.17
CA GLN A 355 9.62 4.66 -1.28
C GLN A 355 8.62 5.68 -1.81
N HIS A 356 7.35 5.29 -1.93
CA HIS A 356 6.28 6.21 -2.31
C HIS A 356 6.12 7.36 -1.31
N ALA A 357 6.16 7.08 -0.01
CA ALA A 357 6.15 8.13 1.03
C ALA A 357 7.33 9.11 0.90
N LYS A 358 8.53 8.62 0.63
CA LYS A 358 9.72 9.46 0.40
C LYS A 358 9.57 10.32 -0.86
N TRP A 359 9.01 9.75 -1.92
CA TRP A 359 8.73 10.48 -3.15
C TRP A 359 7.69 11.59 -2.90
N LEU A 360 6.59 11.31 -2.22
CA LEU A 360 5.58 12.32 -1.83
C LEU A 360 6.22 13.46 -1.03
N LYS A 361 7.07 13.14 -0.06
CA LYS A 361 7.79 14.12 0.74
C LYS A 361 8.64 15.06 -0.12
N VAL A 362 9.42 14.51 -1.06
CA VAL A 362 10.30 15.32 -1.93
C VAL A 362 9.51 16.17 -2.90
N THR A 363 8.48 15.58 -3.53
CA THR A 363 7.70 16.28 -4.56
C THR A 363 6.82 17.39 -4.00
N LYS A 364 6.41 17.30 -2.74
CA LYS A 364 5.63 18.34 -2.05
C LYS A 364 6.33 19.69 -2.00
N ASP A 365 7.66 19.67 -1.92
CA ASP A 365 8.49 20.88 -1.85
C ASP A 365 8.81 21.47 -3.25
N LEU A 366 8.38 20.82 -4.34
CA LEU A 366 8.65 21.24 -5.71
C LEU A 366 7.51 22.12 -6.25
N PRO A 367 7.72 23.43 -6.47
CA PRO A 367 6.62 24.37 -6.81
C PRO A 367 5.96 24.09 -8.18
N TRP A 368 6.62 23.37 -9.06
CA TRP A 368 6.11 23.01 -10.39
C TRP A 368 5.38 21.66 -10.40
N ARG A 369 5.54 20.84 -9.37
CA ARG A 369 4.82 19.56 -9.23
C ARG A 369 3.35 19.82 -8.90
N ARG A 370 2.46 19.03 -9.47
CA ARG A 370 1.02 19.06 -9.18
C ARG A 370 0.64 17.85 -8.34
N ASP A 371 -0.40 18.04 -7.53
CA ASP A 371 -0.93 16.99 -6.67
C ASP A 371 -1.41 15.79 -7.48
N ILE A 372 -1.19 14.61 -6.95
CA ILE A 372 -1.71 13.34 -7.47
C ILE A 372 -2.71 12.74 -6.49
N SER A 373 -3.51 11.80 -6.95
CA SER A 373 -4.38 11.01 -6.07
C SER A 373 -3.57 10.23 -5.04
N SER A 374 -4.13 10.08 -3.86
CA SER A 374 -3.50 9.31 -2.78
C SER A 374 -3.38 7.83 -3.13
N LEU A 375 -2.33 7.20 -2.60
CA LEU A 375 -2.17 5.75 -2.57
C LEU A 375 -3.03 5.20 -1.44
N ASN A 376 -4.06 4.42 -1.77
CA ASN A 376 -5.04 3.93 -0.82
C ASN A 376 -4.93 2.42 -0.68
N PHE A 377 -4.76 1.94 0.56
CA PHE A 377 -4.81 0.53 0.94
C PHE A 377 -6.11 0.25 1.67
N ILE A 378 -6.81 -0.82 1.27
CA ILE A 378 -7.93 -1.40 2.01
C ILE A 378 -7.51 -2.78 2.45
N LEU A 379 -7.29 -2.94 3.74
CA LEU A 379 -6.87 -4.19 4.35
C LEU A 379 -8.08 -4.88 4.95
N SER A 380 -8.40 -6.04 4.42
CA SER A 380 -9.46 -6.87 4.98
C SER A 380 -8.94 -8.29 5.20
N SER A 381 -9.80 -9.23 5.58
CA SER A 381 -9.30 -10.53 6.03
C SER A 381 -8.22 -10.37 7.11
N TYR A 382 -8.43 -9.42 8.00
CA TYR A 382 -7.47 -9.01 9.01
C TYR A 382 -7.33 -10.05 10.15
N VAL A 383 -6.33 -9.84 11.01
CA VAL A 383 -5.89 -10.78 12.03
C VAL A 383 -7.03 -11.51 12.77
N TRP A 384 -8.05 -10.79 13.25
CA TRP A 384 -9.18 -11.34 14.02
C TRP A 384 -10.23 -12.10 13.20
N GLN A 385 -10.06 -12.17 11.88
CA GLN A 385 -10.95 -12.89 10.96
C GLN A 385 -10.27 -14.06 10.25
N GLN A 386 -9.08 -14.45 10.72
CA GLN A 386 -8.27 -15.52 10.16
C GLN A 386 -8.12 -16.71 11.13
N ASP A 387 -9.11 -16.89 12.00
CA ASP A 387 -9.21 -18.00 12.96
C ASP A 387 -9.16 -19.39 12.30
N HIS A 388 -9.70 -19.52 11.09
CA HIS A 388 -9.72 -20.76 10.31
C HIS A 388 -8.43 -21.03 9.50
N ASN A 389 -7.66 -20.00 9.19
CA ASN A 389 -6.39 -20.11 8.45
C ASN A 389 -5.15 -20.21 9.37
N GLY A 390 -5.30 -19.84 10.63
CA GLY A 390 -4.24 -19.89 11.63
C GLY A 390 -3.18 -18.79 11.48
N PHE A 391 -2.13 -18.90 12.25
CA PHE A 391 -1.11 -17.85 12.45
C PHE A 391 -0.41 -17.38 11.16
N THR A 392 -0.37 -18.18 10.09
CA THR A 392 0.22 -17.78 8.80
C THR A 392 -0.52 -16.64 8.10
N HIS A 393 -1.77 -16.38 8.50
CA HIS A 393 -2.64 -15.33 7.98
C HIS A 393 -2.92 -14.23 9.02
N GLN A 394 -2.19 -14.24 10.12
CA GLN A 394 -2.45 -13.39 11.30
C GLN A 394 -1.23 -12.49 11.53
N ASP A 395 -1.15 -11.35 10.88
CA ASP A 395 -0.06 -10.37 11.05
C ASP A 395 -0.56 -8.94 10.75
N PRO A 396 -0.77 -8.10 11.78
CA PRO A 396 -1.16 -6.70 11.62
C PRO A 396 0.04 -5.74 11.47
N GLY A 397 1.24 -6.24 11.28
CA GLY A 397 2.49 -5.48 11.38
C GLY A 397 2.71 -4.41 10.31
N PHE A 398 1.93 -4.38 9.22
CA PHE A 398 1.98 -3.29 8.24
C PHE A 398 1.69 -1.93 8.90
N LEU A 399 0.77 -1.87 9.85
CA LEU A 399 0.43 -0.64 10.57
C LEU A 399 1.63 -0.09 11.33
N ASN A 400 2.40 -0.95 12.01
CA ASN A 400 3.61 -0.56 12.74
C ASN A 400 4.69 -0.02 11.81
N HIS A 401 4.79 -0.56 10.60
CA HIS A 401 5.77 -0.10 9.62
C HIS A 401 5.36 1.26 9.03
N ILE A 402 4.13 1.38 8.55
CA ILE A 402 3.69 2.56 7.81
C ILE A 402 3.58 3.81 8.68
N VAL A 403 3.25 3.67 9.97
CA VAL A 403 3.15 4.77 10.93
C VAL A 403 4.47 5.52 11.11
N THR A 404 5.60 4.85 10.89
CA THR A 404 6.95 5.45 11.01
C THR A 404 7.29 6.42 9.88
N LYS A 405 6.47 6.47 8.83
CA LYS A 405 6.70 7.37 7.70
C LYS A 405 6.34 8.81 8.08
N LYS A 406 6.71 9.76 7.24
CA LYS A 406 6.50 11.16 7.58
C LYS A 406 5.02 11.44 7.84
N ALA A 407 4.75 12.08 8.96
CA ALA A 407 3.43 12.33 9.51
C ALA A 407 2.45 13.03 8.55
N ASP A 408 2.96 13.91 7.69
CA ASP A 408 2.13 14.66 6.74
C ASP A 408 1.81 13.88 5.45
N THR A 409 2.25 12.62 5.34
CA THR A 409 1.99 11.78 4.16
C THR A 409 1.21 10.50 4.48
N VAL A 410 1.09 10.10 5.74
CA VAL A 410 0.45 8.82 6.11
C VAL A 410 -0.74 9.03 7.02
N ARG A 411 -1.82 8.27 6.78
CA ARG A 411 -3.03 8.21 7.58
C ARG A 411 -3.51 6.77 7.73
N ILE A 412 -3.97 6.41 8.92
CA ILE A 412 -4.45 5.06 9.25
C ILE A 412 -5.83 5.16 9.86
N TYR A 413 -6.80 4.48 9.26
CA TYR A 413 -8.19 4.47 9.66
C TYR A 413 -8.64 3.07 10.07
N LEU A 414 -9.30 2.98 11.21
CA LEU A 414 -9.82 1.75 11.81
C LEU A 414 -11.35 1.88 12.05
N PRO A 415 -12.16 1.96 10.99
CA PRO A 415 -13.60 2.13 11.12
C PRO A 415 -14.24 0.95 11.86
N PRO A 416 -15.09 1.20 12.88
CA PRO A 416 -15.74 0.17 13.67
C PRO A 416 -17.01 -0.43 13.06
N ASP A 417 -17.54 0.16 11.97
CA ASP A 417 -18.78 -0.27 11.30
C ASP A 417 -18.85 0.21 9.84
N THR A 418 -19.90 -0.21 9.12
CA THR A 418 -20.13 0.11 7.70
C THR A 418 -20.22 1.61 7.44
N ASN A 419 -20.97 2.35 8.25
CA ASN A 419 -21.20 3.78 8.00
C ASN A 419 -19.92 4.60 8.18
N THR A 420 -19.09 4.25 9.14
CA THR A 420 -17.78 4.86 9.33
C THR A 420 -16.80 4.43 8.23
N LEU A 421 -16.84 3.16 7.76
CA LEU A 421 -16.01 2.70 6.64
C LEU A 421 -16.31 3.48 5.35
N ILE A 422 -17.58 3.60 4.99
CA ILE A 422 -17.98 4.32 3.76
C ILE A 422 -17.57 5.79 3.84
N SER A 423 -17.75 6.44 5.00
CA SER A 423 -17.32 7.83 5.25
C SER A 423 -15.79 7.99 5.13
N CYS A 424 -15.00 7.07 5.71
CA CYS A 424 -13.55 7.08 5.60
C CYS A 424 -13.09 6.84 4.16
N PHE A 425 -13.71 5.90 3.45
CA PHE A 425 -13.35 5.59 2.07
C PHE A 425 -13.61 6.77 1.13
N ASP A 426 -14.79 7.42 1.24
CA ASP A 426 -15.08 8.64 0.47
C ASP A 426 -14.03 9.73 0.70
N HIS A 427 -13.63 9.95 1.95
CA HIS A 427 -12.57 10.89 2.29
C HIS A 427 -11.23 10.50 1.66
N CYS A 428 -10.82 9.24 1.77
CA CYS A 428 -9.54 8.75 1.27
C CYS A 428 -9.44 8.82 -0.25
N ILE A 429 -10.49 8.42 -0.97
CA ILE A 429 -10.47 8.40 -2.44
C ILE A 429 -10.48 9.81 -3.08
N ARG A 430 -10.94 10.82 -2.33
CA ARG A 430 -10.88 12.24 -2.72
C ARG A 430 -9.56 12.90 -2.34
N SER A 431 -8.80 12.31 -1.42
CA SER A 431 -7.56 12.91 -0.90
C SER A 431 -6.43 12.87 -1.94
N LYS A 432 -5.46 13.76 -1.77
CA LYS A 432 -4.29 13.91 -2.66
C LYS A 432 -3.01 13.89 -1.85
N ASN A 433 -1.96 13.30 -2.41
CA ASN A 433 -0.60 13.28 -1.83
C ASN A 433 -0.49 12.56 -0.47
N TYR A 434 -1.35 11.56 -0.21
CA TYR A 434 -1.29 10.76 1.00
C TYR A 434 -1.12 9.27 0.68
N ILE A 435 -0.69 8.53 1.68
CA ILE A 435 -0.85 7.09 1.80
C ILE A 435 -1.92 6.87 2.86
N ASN A 436 -3.06 6.37 2.47
CA ASN A 436 -4.14 6.04 3.38
C ASN A 436 -4.22 4.52 3.56
N VAL A 437 -4.33 4.08 4.80
CA VAL A 437 -4.55 2.67 5.15
C VAL A 437 -5.87 2.56 5.88
N ILE A 438 -6.78 1.74 5.37
CA ILE A 438 -8.09 1.46 5.96
C ILE A 438 -8.15 -0.03 6.30
N VAL A 439 -8.38 -0.37 7.56
CA VAL A 439 -8.63 -1.76 7.98
C VAL A 439 -10.14 -1.98 8.11
N ALA A 440 -10.67 -2.93 7.32
CA ALA A 440 -12.12 -3.10 7.17
C ALA A 440 -12.58 -4.55 7.37
N SER A 441 -13.75 -4.73 7.98
CA SER A 441 -14.36 -6.04 8.22
C SER A 441 -15.02 -6.62 6.97
N LYS A 442 -14.83 -7.92 6.74
CA LYS A 442 -15.53 -8.67 5.67
C LYS A 442 -16.66 -9.59 6.17
N HIS A 443 -16.78 -9.75 7.47
CA HIS A 443 -17.82 -10.63 8.07
C HIS A 443 -19.02 -9.83 8.56
N PRO A 444 -20.22 -10.48 8.71
CA PRO A 444 -21.36 -9.84 9.35
C PRO A 444 -21.04 -9.41 10.76
N ARG A 445 -21.27 -8.13 11.07
CA ARG A 445 -20.95 -7.51 12.38
C ARG A 445 -22.03 -6.54 12.83
N PRO A 446 -22.19 -6.34 14.15
CA PRO A 446 -23.05 -5.30 14.70
C PRO A 446 -22.64 -3.91 14.24
N GLN A 447 -23.62 -3.06 14.01
CA GLN A 447 -23.45 -1.68 13.57
C GLN A 447 -23.78 -0.71 14.70
N TRP A 448 -23.01 0.36 14.83
CA TRP A 448 -23.03 1.22 16.02
C TRP A 448 -23.61 2.61 15.80
N LEU A 449 -23.21 3.25 14.69
CA LEU A 449 -23.55 4.63 14.42
C LEU A 449 -24.45 4.74 13.17
N ASN A 450 -25.50 5.57 13.24
CA ASN A 450 -26.18 5.97 12.02
C ASN A 450 -25.26 6.85 11.15
N MET A 451 -25.58 7.05 9.88
CA MET A 451 -24.71 7.77 8.95
C MET A 451 -24.37 9.19 9.40
N SER A 452 -25.32 9.92 9.99
CA SER A 452 -25.07 11.30 10.46
C SER A 452 -24.03 11.34 11.59
N ASP A 453 -24.12 10.41 12.52
CA ASP A 453 -23.21 10.34 13.68
C ASP A 453 -21.86 9.73 13.26
N ALA A 454 -21.84 8.79 12.30
CA ALA A 454 -20.64 8.27 11.69
C ALA A 454 -19.81 9.38 11.01
N ILE A 455 -20.46 10.25 10.22
CA ILE A 455 -19.81 11.41 9.59
C ILE A 455 -19.17 12.33 10.65
N LYS A 456 -19.91 12.67 11.70
CA LYS A 456 -19.40 13.53 12.79
C LYS A 456 -18.20 12.87 13.48
N HIS A 457 -18.29 11.57 13.74
CA HIS A 457 -17.23 10.80 14.39
C HIS A 457 -15.97 10.70 13.52
N CYS A 458 -16.12 10.36 12.23
CA CYS A 458 -15.01 10.31 11.28
C CYS A 458 -14.35 11.69 11.06
N THR A 459 -15.14 12.77 11.03
CA THR A 459 -14.61 14.14 10.92
C THR A 459 -13.72 14.52 12.12
N LYS A 460 -14.10 14.08 13.32
CA LYS A 460 -13.27 14.25 14.53
C LYS A 460 -12.09 13.27 14.56
N GLY A 461 -12.25 12.10 13.94
CA GLY A 461 -11.29 11.00 13.89
C GLY A 461 -11.27 10.12 15.14
N LEU A 462 -11.69 10.62 16.28
CA LEU A 462 -11.96 9.88 17.52
C LEU A 462 -12.96 10.63 18.39
N GLY A 463 -13.55 9.96 19.36
CA GLY A 463 -14.45 10.65 20.29
C GLY A 463 -15.13 9.73 21.29
N ARG A 464 -15.76 10.38 22.29
CA ARG A 464 -16.61 9.74 23.28
C ARG A 464 -17.90 9.23 22.60
N TRP A 465 -18.28 8.02 22.91
CA TRP A 465 -19.58 7.46 22.56
C TRP A 465 -20.55 7.59 23.72
N ASP A 466 -21.54 8.47 23.58
CA ASP A 466 -22.47 8.81 24.66
C ASP A 466 -23.32 7.62 25.08
N PHE A 467 -23.76 6.77 24.15
CA PHE A 467 -24.57 5.59 24.48
C PHE A 467 -23.81 4.57 25.35
N ALA A 468 -22.49 4.50 25.22
CA ALA A 468 -21.64 3.58 25.98
C ALA A 468 -21.04 4.20 27.25
N SER A 469 -21.07 5.54 27.40
CA SER A 469 -20.53 6.28 28.53
C SER A 469 -21.60 6.59 29.58
N ASN A 470 -21.18 6.77 30.85
CA ASN A 470 -22.06 7.19 31.96
C ASN A 470 -21.39 8.22 32.89
N ASP A 471 -20.42 8.96 32.38
CA ASP A 471 -19.65 9.98 33.11
C ASP A 471 -20.14 11.42 32.84
N GLU A 472 -21.41 11.62 32.46
CA GLU A 472 -21.94 12.94 32.18
C GLU A 472 -21.77 13.90 33.36
N GLY A 473 -21.14 15.06 33.10
CA GLY A 473 -20.93 16.10 34.07
C GLY A 473 -19.90 15.79 35.19
N CYS A 474 -19.17 14.68 35.08
CA CYS A 474 -18.14 14.31 36.07
C CYS A 474 -16.91 13.68 35.36
N GLU A 475 -15.80 13.65 36.09
CA GLU A 475 -14.61 12.93 35.66
C GLU A 475 -14.86 11.42 35.76
N PRO A 476 -14.46 10.61 34.74
CA PRO A 476 -14.63 9.17 34.83
C PRO A 476 -13.69 8.54 35.86
N ASP A 477 -14.05 7.36 36.33
CA ASP A 477 -13.18 6.51 37.13
C ASP A 477 -12.27 5.67 36.26
N LEU A 478 -12.75 5.35 35.03
CA LEU A 478 -12.10 4.51 34.06
C LEU A 478 -12.40 5.06 32.65
N VAL A 479 -11.38 5.09 31.81
CA VAL A 479 -11.54 5.26 30.35
C VAL A 479 -11.44 3.88 29.68
N MET A 480 -12.49 3.47 28.98
CA MET A 480 -12.48 2.31 28.10
C MET A 480 -12.30 2.81 26.67
N ALA A 481 -11.17 2.53 26.05
CA ALA A 481 -10.86 2.98 24.69
C ALA A 481 -10.72 1.81 23.74
N CYS A 482 -10.99 2.05 22.45
CA CYS A 482 -10.83 1.03 21.43
C CYS A 482 -10.50 1.62 20.06
N ALA A 483 -9.82 0.83 19.21
CA ALA A 483 -9.58 1.11 17.81
C ALA A 483 -9.64 -0.18 16.99
N GLY A 484 -10.53 -0.21 15.99
CA GLY A 484 -10.82 -1.35 15.12
C GLY A 484 -12.15 -2.03 15.46
N GLU A 485 -12.71 -2.74 14.51
CA GLU A 485 -14.05 -3.36 14.60
C GLU A 485 -14.12 -4.39 15.75
N THR A 486 -13.27 -5.40 15.72
CA THR A 486 -13.26 -6.48 16.73
C THR A 486 -12.95 -5.96 18.16
N PRO A 487 -11.95 -5.09 18.38
CA PRO A 487 -11.72 -4.45 19.67
C PRO A 487 -12.92 -3.65 20.18
N THR A 488 -13.67 -3.00 19.29
CA THR A 488 -14.87 -2.22 19.65
C THR A 488 -15.95 -3.11 20.25
N ILE A 489 -16.21 -4.29 19.66
CA ILE A 489 -17.18 -5.25 20.22
C ILE A 489 -16.78 -5.68 21.63
N GLU A 490 -15.52 -6.05 21.83
CA GLU A 490 -15.06 -6.56 23.12
C GLU A 490 -15.00 -5.47 24.20
N ALA A 491 -14.58 -4.25 23.82
CA ALA A 491 -14.58 -3.10 24.73
C ALA A 491 -16.01 -2.69 25.17
N LEU A 492 -16.97 -2.70 24.24
CA LEU A 492 -18.39 -2.47 24.57
C LEU A 492 -18.91 -3.55 25.50
N ALA A 493 -18.63 -4.82 25.23
CA ALA A 493 -19.07 -5.92 26.07
C ALA A 493 -18.46 -5.84 27.49
N ALA A 494 -17.16 -5.51 27.59
CA ALA A 494 -16.51 -5.28 28.88
C ALA A 494 -17.12 -4.09 29.63
N THR A 495 -17.41 -3.00 28.93
CA THR A 495 -18.08 -1.83 29.50
C THR A 495 -19.46 -2.19 30.06
N LYS A 496 -20.24 -2.98 29.32
CA LYS A 496 -21.57 -3.44 29.78
C LYS A 496 -21.46 -4.30 31.04
N ILE A 497 -20.53 -5.25 31.09
CA ILE A 497 -20.29 -6.11 32.27
C ILE A 497 -19.93 -5.25 33.48
N LEU A 498 -19.04 -4.28 33.34
CA LEU A 498 -18.65 -3.39 34.42
C LEU A 498 -19.82 -2.55 34.94
N ARG A 499 -20.63 -1.95 34.05
CA ARG A 499 -21.78 -1.10 34.40
C ARG A 499 -22.90 -1.87 35.06
N GLU A 500 -23.17 -3.11 34.63
CA GLU A 500 -24.19 -3.98 35.23
C GLU A 500 -23.81 -4.43 36.65
N ASN A 501 -22.52 -4.60 36.92
CA ASN A 501 -22.04 -5.02 38.23
C ASN A 501 -21.74 -3.85 39.20
N PHE A 502 -21.44 -2.66 38.66
CA PHE A 502 -21.06 -1.48 39.45
C PHE A 502 -21.78 -0.22 38.93
N SER A 503 -23.01 0.00 39.35
CA SER A 503 -23.85 1.13 38.91
C SER A 503 -23.25 2.52 39.18
N ASP A 504 -22.40 2.65 40.21
CA ASP A 504 -21.75 3.90 40.59
C ASP A 504 -20.43 4.17 39.86
N LEU A 505 -19.93 3.18 39.16
CA LEU A 505 -18.69 3.30 38.38
C LEU A 505 -18.93 4.19 37.16
N LYS A 506 -18.12 5.26 37.05
CA LYS A 506 -18.17 6.20 35.93
C LYS A 506 -17.17 5.78 34.84
N ILE A 507 -17.69 5.38 33.70
CA ILE A 507 -16.89 4.92 32.57
C ILE A 507 -17.09 5.86 31.38
N ARG A 508 -16.00 6.34 30.83
CA ARG A 508 -15.95 7.02 29.52
C ARG A 508 -15.54 6.04 28.47
N PHE A 509 -16.38 5.88 27.44
CA PHE A 509 -16.07 5.05 26.30
C PHE A 509 -15.57 5.91 25.13
N ILE A 510 -14.38 5.58 24.59
CA ILE A 510 -13.76 6.29 23.47
C ILE A 510 -13.51 5.32 22.32
N ASN A 511 -13.99 5.67 21.13
CA ASN A 511 -13.62 4.97 19.90
C ASN A 511 -12.68 5.83 19.06
N VAL A 512 -11.63 5.20 18.49
CA VAL A 512 -10.61 5.82 17.64
C VAL A 512 -10.74 5.26 16.24
N VAL A 513 -11.10 6.13 15.27
CA VAL A 513 -11.16 5.82 13.85
C VAL A 513 -9.86 6.23 13.15
N ASP A 514 -9.42 7.47 13.33
CA ASP A 514 -8.14 7.98 12.82
C ASP A 514 -7.05 7.78 13.88
N LEU A 515 -6.22 6.77 13.66
CA LEU A 515 -5.18 6.40 14.62
C LEU A 515 -4.17 7.53 14.86
N MET A 516 -3.96 8.39 13.84
CA MET A 516 -3.00 9.48 13.93
C MET A 516 -3.45 10.60 14.89
N LYS A 517 -4.72 10.62 15.29
CA LYS A 517 -5.24 11.52 16.33
C LYS A 517 -4.61 11.31 17.70
N LEU A 518 -4.10 10.11 17.95
CA LEU A 518 -3.42 9.78 19.21
C LEU A 518 -2.07 10.50 19.38
N GLN A 519 -1.41 10.81 18.26
CA GLN A 519 -0.16 11.59 18.28
C GLN A 519 -0.41 13.05 18.69
N SER A 520 0.63 13.68 19.25
CA SER A 520 0.63 15.12 19.51
C SER A 520 0.51 15.91 18.20
N HIS A 521 -0.19 17.04 18.23
CA HIS A 521 -0.24 18.01 17.14
C HIS A 521 1.13 18.42 16.61
N GLU A 522 2.14 18.48 17.48
CA GLU A 522 3.52 18.77 17.07
C GLU A 522 4.15 17.70 16.18
N ASN A 523 3.69 16.45 16.31
CA ASN A 523 4.26 15.30 15.57
C ASN A 523 3.46 14.96 14.30
N HIS A 524 2.15 15.22 14.30
CA HIS A 524 1.27 14.90 13.19
C HIS A 524 0.21 15.99 12.98
N PRO A 525 -0.06 16.45 11.76
CA PRO A 525 -1.06 17.50 11.50
C PRO A 525 -2.49 17.11 11.92
N HIS A 526 -2.80 15.83 12.03
CA HIS A 526 -4.08 15.33 12.57
C HIS A 526 -4.04 15.14 14.09
N GLY A 527 -2.88 15.16 14.73
CA GLY A 527 -2.74 14.93 16.16
C GLY A 527 -3.58 15.93 16.98
N LEU A 528 -4.13 15.45 18.09
CA LEU A 528 -4.87 16.33 19.00
C LEU A 528 -3.93 17.26 19.77
N GLU A 529 -4.42 18.46 20.07
CA GLU A 529 -3.81 19.30 21.09
C GLU A 529 -3.85 18.59 22.46
N ASP A 530 -2.86 18.83 23.31
CA ASP A 530 -2.78 18.15 24.61
C ASP A 530 -4.01 18.40 25.49
N ALA A 531 -4.57 19.61 25.44
CA ALA A 531 -5.78 19.93 26.20
C ALA A 531 -7.01 19.13 25.73
N GLU A 532 -7.14 18.88 24.42
CA GLU A 532 -8.22 18.07 23.86
C GLU A 532 -8.01 16.59 24.20
N TYR A 533 -6.77 16.12 24.12
CA TYR A 533 -6.41 14.76 24.51
C TYR A 533 -6.69 14.50 25.99
N ASP A 534 -6.24 15.39 26.89
CA ASP A 534 -6.47 15.30 28.34
C ASP A 534 -7.95 15.36 28.69
N ASN A 535 -8.74 16.13 27.95
CA ASN A 535 -10.19 16.18 28.16
C ASN A 535 -10.88 14.85 27.83
N LEU A 536 -10.38 14.10 26.86
CA LEU A 536 -10.91 12.79 26.46
C LEU A 536 -10.35 11.67 27.34
N PHE A 537 -9.02 11.56 27.42
CA PHE A 537 -8.32 10.45 28.05
C PHE A 537 -7.96 10.70 29.52
N THR A 538 -8.28 11.88 30.03
CA THR A 538 -7.89 12.34 31.38
C THR A 538 -6.38 12.48 31.56
N LYS A 539 -5.93 12.90 32.74
CA LYS A 539 -4.50 13.06 33.06
C LYS A 539 -3.91 11.92 33.88
N ASP A 540 -4.75 11.17 34.57
CA ASP A 540 -4.31 10.21 35.58
C ASP A 540 -5.21 8.98 35.74
N LYS A 541 -6.43 8.99 35.18
CA LYS A 541 -7.35 7.85 35.33
C LYS A 541 -6.85 6.66 34.49
N PRO A 542 -7.09 5.43 34.95
CA PRO A 542 -6.71 4.26 34.20
C PRO A 542 -7.43 4.22 32.85
N ILE A 543 -6.69 3.84 31.82
CA ILE A 543 -7.18 3.64 30.44
C ILE A 543 -6.98 2.18 30.08
N ILE A 544 -8.06 1.46 29.82
CA ILE A 544 -8.01 0.14 29.18
C ILE A 544 -8.25 0.37 27.69
N PHE A 545 -7.25 0.06 26.88
CA PHE A 545 -7.29 0.29 25.43
C PHE A 545 -7.29 -1.03 24.67
N ALA A 546 -8.41 -1.37 24.04
CA ALA A 546 -8.51 -2.51 23.13
C ALA A 546 -8.11 -2.09 21.72
N PHE A 547 -7.06 -2.68 21.16
CA PHE A 547 -6.47 -2.29 19.89
C PHE A 547 -6.42 -3.44 18.88
N HIS A 548 -6.62 -3.11 17.63
CA HIS A 548 -6.61 -4.06 16.51
C HIS A 548 -5.28 -4.77 16.33
N GLY A 549 -4.17 -4.03 16.37
CA GLY A 549 -2.82 -4.52 16.08
C GLY A 549 -1.97 -4.77 17.31
N TYR A 550 -0.66 -4.62 17.18
CA TYR A 550 0.30 -4.81 18.29
C TYR A 550 0.21 -3.68 19.32
N PRO A 551 0.11 -4.00 20.62
CA PRO A 551 -0.05 -2.98 21.68
C PRO A 551 1.03 -1.89 21.69
N ASN A 552 2.25 -2.22 21.32
CA ASN A 552 3.37 -1.27 21.30
C ASN A 552 3.13 -0.07 20.39
N LEU A 553 2.32 -0.22 19.34
CA LEU A 553 1.99 0.90 18.44
C LEU A 553 1.22 2.01 19.16
N ILE A 554 0.26 1.66 20.02
CA ILE A 554 -0.49 2.65 20.80
C ILE A 554 0.44 3.36 21.79
N HIS A 555 1.33 2.62 22.47
CA HIS A 555 2.33 3.22 23.34
C HIS A 555 3.28 4.17 22.58
N GLU A 556 3.72 3.81 21.38
CA GLU A 556 4.54 4.68 20.53
C GLU A 556 3.81 5.98 20.18
N LEU A 557 2.52 5.90 19.82
CA LEU A 557 1.73 7.08 19.45
C LEU A 557 1.43 8.00 20.64
N THR A 558 1.38 7.45 21.86
CA THR A 558 0.91 8.17 23.06
C THR A 558 1.99 8.46 24.10
N TYR A 559 3.24 8.01 23.91
CA TYR A 559 4.28 8.11 24.95
C TYR A 559 4.59 9.55 25.40
N LYS A 560 4.28 10.57 24.58
CA LYS A 560 4.44 11.99 24.92
C LYS A 560 3.20 12.59 25.60
N ARG A 561 2.09 11.87 25.69
CA ARG A 561 0.86 12.34 26.33
C ARG A 561 0.99 12.35 27.87
N HIS A 562 0.22 13.18 28.55
CA HIS A 562 0.31 13.32 29.99
C HIS A 562 -0.10 12.04 30.72
N ASN A 563 -1.21 11.42 30.30
CA ASN A 563 -1.68 10.21 30.93
C ASN A 563 -0.91 8.97 30.42
N GLN A 564 -0.06 8.43 31.28
CA GLN A 564 0.69 7.19 31.04
C GLN A 564 0.08 5.97 31.75
N ASN A 565 -1.05 6.13 32.44
CA ASN A 565 -1.79 5.03 33.07
C ASN A 565 -2.66 4.30 32.04
N MET A 566 -2.01 3.80 30.97
CA MET A 566 -2.62 3.19 29.81
C MET A 566 -2.21 1.72 29.66
N HIS A 567 -3.21 0.85 29.63
CA HIS A 567 -3.08 -0.61 29.55
C HIS A 567 -3.66 -1.07 28.23
N VAL A 568 -2.79 -1.43 27.30
CA VAL A 568 -3.17 -1.74 25.91
C VAL A 568 -3.26 -3.25 25.72
N HIS A 569 -4.39 -3.70 25.19
CA HIS A 569 -4.66 -5.06 24.75
C HIS A 569 -4.73 -5.10 23.23
N GLY A 570 -4.07 -6.07 22.60
CA GLY A 570 -4.02 -6.22 21.16
C GLY A 570 -3.50 -7.59 20.77
N TYR A 571 -3.00 -7.72 19.54
CA TYR A 571 -2.44 -8.97 19.06
C TYR A 571 -1.06 -9.22 19.71
N LEU A 572 -0.87 -10.42 20.26
CA LEU A 572 0.33 -10.81 21.02
C LEU A 572 1.10 -11.98 20.37
N GLU A 573 0.92 -12.24 19.09
CA GLU A 573 1.47 -13.40 18.35
C GLU A 573 0.95 -14.76 18.85
N GLU A 574 -0.13 -14.78 19.63
CA GLU A 574 -0.80 -16.00 20.07
C GLU A 574 -1.85 -16.39 19.02
N GLY A 575 -1.34 -16.91 17.89
CA GLY A 575 -2.16 -17.32 16.75
C GLY A 575 -2.25 -18.85 16.62
N THR A 576 -3.41 -19.34 16.20
CA THR A 576 -3.65 -20.75 15.91
C THR A 576 -4.96 -20.90 15.12
N ILE A 577 -5.28 -22.12 14.67
CA ILE A 577 -6.62 -22.47 14.21
C ILE A 577 -7.48 -22.73 15.45
N THR A 578 -8.46 -21.89 15.68
CA THR A 578 -9.36 -21.95 16.82
C THR A 578 -10.68 -21.24 16.50
N THR A 579 -11.54 -21.00 17.50
CA THR A 579 -12.73 -20.16 17.32
C THR A 579 -12.39 -18.68 17.36
N THR A 580 -13.24 -17.85 16.76
CA THR A 580 -13.03 -16.39 16.70
C THR A 580 -12.86 -15.75 18.08
N PHE A 581 -13.61 -16.21 19.09
CA PHE A 581 -13.51 -15.67 20.44
C PHE A 581 -12.30 -16.24 21.19
N ASP A 582 -11.98 -17.52 21.04
CA ASP A 582 -10.81 -18.12 21.68
C ASP A 582 -9.50 -17.44 21.22
N MET A 583 -9.42 -17.06 19.95
CA MET A 583 -8.28 -16.27 19.46
C MET A 583 -8.12 -14.96 20.24
N LYS A 584 -9.21 -14.28 20.56
CA LYS A 584 -9.18 -13.07 21.39
C LYS A 584 -8.77 -13.39 22.83
N VAL A 585 -9.23 -14.52 23.38
CA VAL A 585 -8.86 -14.99 24.73
C VAL A 585 -7.36 -15.26 24.82
N GLN A 586 -6.79 -15.95 23.84
CA GLN A 586 -5.33 -16.23 23.79
C GLN A 586 -4.51 -14.94 23.77
N ASN A 587 -4.98 -13.93 23.05
CA ASN A 587 -4.36 -12.60 22.96
C ASN A 587 -4.82 -11.62 24.06
N LYS A 588 -5.65 -12.05 25.02
CA LYS A 588 -6.18 -11.23 26.11
C LYS A 588 -6.95 -9.98 25.69
N LEU A 589 -7.53 -10.01 24.50
CA LEU A 589 -8.34 -8.90 23.95
C LEU A 589 -9.84 -9.10 24.21
N ASP A 590 -10.24 -10.25 24.70
CA ASP A 590 -11.63 -10.57 24.97
C ASP A 590 -12.21 -9.77 26.14
N ARG A 591 -13.54 -9.64 26.18
CA ARG A 591 -14.29 -8.89 27.19
C ARG A 591 -13.98 -9.25 28.63
N TYR A 592 -13.73 -10.51 28.93
CA TYR A 592 -13.45 -10.97 30.29
C TYR A 592 -12.05 -10.55 30.74
N ASN A 593 -11.04 -10.69 29.89
CA ASN A 593 -9.69 -10.22 30.19
C ASN A 593 -9.62 -8.69 30.29
N LEU A 594 -10.38 -7.94 29.48
CA LEU A 594 -10.48 -6.48 29.60
C LEU A 594 -11.10 -6.07 30.95
N VAL A 595 -12.15 -6.78 31.42
CA VAL A 595 -12.74 -6.55 32.74
C VAL A 595 -11.74 -6.89 33.84
N ILE A 596 -11.09 -8.05 33.77
CA ILE A 596 -10.10 -8.49 34.78
C ILE A 596 -8.98 -7.45 34.91
N ASP A 597 -8.53 -6.88 33.78
CA ASP A 597 -7.48 -5.86 33.81
C ASP A 597 -7.99 -4.54 34.39
N ALA A 598 -9.16 -4.08 34.01
CA ALA A 598 -9.78 -2.87 34.53
C ALA A 598 -9.93 -2.91 36.08
N LEU A 599 -10.32 -4.08 36.61
CA LEU A 599 -10.50 -4.25 38.06
C LEU A 599 -9.22 -4.06 38.88
N LYS A 600 -8.04 -4.25 38.30
CA LYS A 600 -6.74 -4.06 38.97
C LYS A 600 -6.49 -2.58 39.36
N TYR A 601 -7.09 -1.65 38.64
CA TYR A 601 -6.84 -0.20 38.74
C TYR A 601 -8.02 0.56 39.35
N LEU A 602 -9.02 -0.17 39.87
CA LEU A 602 -10.24 0.39 40.45
C LEU A 602 -10.33 0.10 41.96
N ASP A 603 -9.33 0.58 42.73
CA ASP A 603 -9.21 0.34 44.17
C ASP A 603 -10.49 0.65 44.97
N LYS A 604 -11.29 1.64 44.49
CA LYS A 604 -12.54 2.02 45.13
C LYS A 604 -13.62 0.92 45.20
N LEU A 605 -13.47 -0.14 44.40
CA LEU A 605 -14.44 -1.24 44.35
C LEU A 605 -14.25 -2.25 45.50
N GLY A 606 -13.06 -2.28 46.12
CA GLY A 606 -12.76 -3.14 47.26
C GLY A 606 -13.08 -4.62 46.98
N ASP A 607 -13.66 -5.30 47.98
CA ASP A 607 -13.97 -6.75 47.90
C ASP A 607 -14.98 -7.12 46.80
N LYS A 608 -15.80 -6.18 46.32
CA LYS A 608 -16.74 -6.43 45.23
C LYS A 608 -16.04 -6.75 43.93
N SER A 609 -14.84 -6.23 43.72
CA SER A 609 -14.03 -6.52 42.53
C SER A 609 -13.62 -8.00 42.45
N SER A 610 -13.38 -8.64 43.59
CA SER A 610 -12.93 -10.05 43.65
C SER A 610 -13.97 -11.02 43.11
N ALA A 611 -15.25 -10.81 43.41
CA ALA A 611 -16.34 -11.66 42.92
C ALA A 611 -16.49 -11.59 41.39
N LEU A 612 -16.42 -10.38 40.79
CA LEU A 612 -16.48 -10.22 39.34
C LEU A 612 -15.23 -10.77 38.64
N ASN A 613 -14.06 -10.60 39.23
CA ASN A 613 -12.81 -11.17 38.73
C ASN A 613 -12.90 -12.71 38.66
N GLU A 614 -13.39 -13.35 39.72
CA GLU A 614 -13.60 -14.80 39.76
C GLU A 614 -14.64 -15.25 38.72
N TRP A 615 -15.75 -14.53 38.61
CA TRP A 615 -16.76 -14.80 37.59
C TRP A 615 -16.19 -14.74 36.18
N CYS A 616 -15.41 -13.72 35.83
CA CYS A 616 -14.76 -13.61 34.54
C CYS A 616 -13.81 -14.79 34.25
N LYS A 617 -13.01 -15.20 35.25
CA LYS A 617 -12.12 -16.36 35.14
C LYS A 617 -12.89 -17.65 34.89
N ASN A 618 -14.01 -17.84 35.60
CA ASN A 618 -14.88 -19.00 35.43
C ASN A 618 -15.50 -19.02 34.01
N LYS A 619 -15.90 -17.86 33.47
CA LYS A 619 -16.37 -17.73 32.10
C LYS A 619 -15.33 -18.14 31.04
N LEU A 620 -14.07 -17.78 31.25
CA LEU A 620 -12.97 -18.21 30.39
C LEU A 620 -12.75 -19.73 30.42
N ILE A 621 -12.89 -20.35 31.60
CA ILE A 621 -12.81 -21.81 31.75
C ILE A 621 -13.99 -22.48 31.06
N GLU A 622 -15.21 -22.02 31.32
CA GLU A 622 -16.44 -22.51 30.69
C GLU A 622 -16.36 -22.44 29.17
N HIS A 623 -15.89 -21.32 28.63
CA HIS A 623 -15.69 -21.15 27.20
C HIS A 623 -14.68 -22.16 26.64
N LYS A 624 -13.55 -22.36 27.32
CA LYS A 624 -12.52 -23.31 26.89
C LYS A 624 -13.02 -24.75 26.87
N GLU A 625 -13.87 -25.13 27.82
CA GLU A 625 -14.50 -26.44 27.83
C GLU A 625 -15.56 -26.57 26.71
N TYR A 626 -16.36 -25.52 26.51
CA TYR A 626 -17.37 -25.48 25.47
C TYR A 626 -16.78 -25.66 24.07
N ILE A 627 -15.70 -24.94 23.73
CA ILE A 627 -15.04 -25.07 22.41
C ILE A 627 -14.43 -26.46 22.20
N LYS A 628 -13.96 -27.14 23.26
CA LYS A 628 -13.47 -28.51 23.15
C LYS A 628 -14.57 -29.52 22.83
N GLU A 629 -15.78 -29.28 23.34
CA GLU A 629 -16.92 -30.16 23.16
C GLU A 629 -17.63 -29.90 21.82
N TYR A 630 -17.84 -28.63 21.47
CA TYR A 630 -18.69 -28.25 20.34
C TYR A 630 -17.92 -27.71 19.13
N GLY A 631 -16.65 -27.31 19.28
CA GLY A 631 -15.84 -26.75 18.19
C GLY A 631 -16.28 -25.35 17.75
N GLU A 632 -17.06 -24.63 18.58
CA GLU A 632 -17.58 -23.29 18.29
C GLU A 632 -17.66 -22.43 19.55
N ASP A 633 -17.79 -21.09 19.38
CA ASP A 633 -17.96 -20.16 20.51
C ASP A 633 -19.32 -20.35 21.18
N MET A 634 -19.38 -20.06 22.49
CA MET A 634 -20.61 -20.13 23.28
C MET A 634 -21.72 -19.25 22.68
N PRO A 635 -23.00 -19.66 22.72
CA PRO A 635 -24.12 -18.90 22.17
C PRO A 635 -24.24 -17.47 22.70
N GLU A 636 -23.94 -17.24 23.96
CA GLU A 636 -23.94 -15.91 24.60
C GLU A 636 -22.86 -14.96 24.05
N ILE A 637 -21.77 -15.53 23.55
CA ILE A 637 -20.70 -14.76 22.87
C ILE A 637 -21.13 -14.43 21.45
N LYS A 638 -21.57 -15.45 20.69
CA LYS A 638 -21.97 -15.32 19.26
C LYS A 638 -23.15 -14.38 19.06
N ASN A 639 -24.13 -14.42 19.99
CA ASN A 639 -25.37 -13.64 19.92
C ASN A 639 -25.33 -12.37 20.77
N TRP A 640 -24.16 -11.98 21.28
CA TRP A 640 -24.06 -10.80 22.13
C TRP A 640 -24.51 -9.54 21.40
N LYS A 641 -25.29 -8.72 22.10
CA LYS A 641 -25.74 -7.39 21.66
C LYS A 641 -25.54 -6.36 22.76
N TRP A 642 -25.38 -5.13 22.34
CA TRP A 642 -25.29 -3.99 23.26
C TRP A 642 -26.61 -3.76 24.02
#